data_d083682582f184c2f731f0251f6b7a4a
#
_entry.id   d083682582f184c2f731f0251f6b7a4a
#
_cell.length_a   1.000
_cell.length_b   1.000
_cell.length_c   1.000
_cell.angle_alpha   90.00
_cell.angle_beta   90.00
_cell.angle_gamma   90.00
#
_symmetry.space_group_name_H-M   'P 1'
#
loop_
_entity.id
_entity.type
_entity.pdbx_description
1 polymer ?
#
loop_
_entity_poly.entity_id
_entity_poly.type
_entity_poly.pdbx_seq_one_letter_code
_entity_poly.pdbx_strand_id
1 'polypeptide(L)'
;MSPEPKGNQKKLIKNTKGVYLVDAGAGTGKTFTVSRRYAELLEMGAEPGDILLATFTENGAENMREEIINYCDYDLGELREAPISTFHGFCQGLLIREGFDAPNYLGIEENITESTRTLTNGVQEETEFLNFYSRFRERHEEYENFHRVLYDPTSLLGLIKSLAAKGIFPEKNGWYRNGRGQLVGDYDRYIELLQRLNAPQPGKRGKKQSKLLKNLRRMKYKRFSDPEIRDKSDIQEGKQVSPEIMKRAFKEDREKLLSFIHDLYHGYATYALRGNYLNYSFQLMFAYVKLMEDDGLRESRQFDYVMVDEFQDTNEIQFKLSLLLSGTGNIAVVGDWKQSIFSFQYAAVENITEFENRLESYHGQINEDRERVSYELGEVEEIKLKKNYRSSQRILDFAGKALEVPGKKGEEVDLDREPDSLIAAKDTRDTEINSFVAEKEVRAVLAKLVEIVESGEYRIGGDEIEYGDVAIFSRNRSFARELDKLAREQNIPVGYEGGAEIFKTDPGLLLLAWLRVLDNDDSRRGWSVILEDAGYNIEEVKYILDERDYPEDLVTFLEKLKSSYDVGEVARTVFDRYGFDNPFTDRIIEVVQEVFSSSYMNLGSLIDFFERNIDNGETYDVDSEKENAATVQTIHSAKGLEYPVVFLANMNSQQFPSTNSSGETIFYDDLIGLRNRKSFSEEAGLTFDNLEAYLASRLTSPDYDEERRLLYVALTRAENYLFLSAEAGRESRFFQELDLEPETLDPDLSKLELESGGTEARELALKEPAGRRPSKRSVHSVVQFEGTEVTGGRGPEFGDIIHEFGEKVARDEGLEPPFKGKGRKDKLNLYRFINSLDGELYPEMEVLVPHYHEGKKYVYHGSIDLLNVERERVEVIDYKTDVDRSLQDQYEKQLELYAEAAGSHYSDKKVEAVIFYTREGEKVVI
;
A
#
# COMPACT_ATOMS: atom_id res chain seq x y z
N MET A 1 19.21 23.78 22.64
CA MET A 1 20.43 22.98 22.43
C MET A 1 20.02 21.62 22.01
N SER A 2 20.46 21.16 20.86
CA SER A 2 20.18 19.80 20.39
C SER A 2 20.70 18.76 21.40
N PRO A 3 19.98 17.66 21.67
CA PRO A 3 20.42 16.65 22.61
C PRO A 3 21.76 16.04 22.16
N GLU A 4 22.68 15.84 23.10
CA GLU A 4 23.97 15.21 22.79
C GLU A 4 23.82 13.69 22.68
N PRO A 5 24.42 13.05 21.65
CA PRO A 5 24.45 11.59 21.53
C PRO A 5 25.13 10.94 22.74
N LYS A 6 24.62 9.79 23.22
CA LYS A 6 25.16 9.11 24.43
C LYS A 6 25.54 7.65 24.13
N GLY A 7 26.62 7.19 24.75
CA GLY A 7 27.01 5.78 24.69
C GLY A 7 27.15 5.23 23.26
N ASN A 8 26.39 4.18 22.96
CA ASN A 8 26.42 3.50 21.68
C ASN A 8 25.91 4.35 20.50
N GLN A 9 25.10 5.38 20.75
CA GLN A 9 24.74 6.36 19.71
C GLN A 9 26.00 7.06 19.19
N LYS A 10 26.91 7.53 20.09
CA LYS A 10 28.19 8.13 19.68
C LYS A 10 29.05 7.17 18.87
N LYS A 11 29.02 5.87 19.23
CA LYS A 11 29.78 4.85 18.51
C LYS A 11 29.32 4.75 17.06
N LEU A 12 28.00 4.63 16.83
CA LEU A 12 27.45 4.57 15.48
C LEU A 12 27.69 5.85 14.68
N ILE A 13 27.54 7.01 15.29
CA ILE A 13 27.72 8.31 14.61
C ILE A 13 29.19 8.49 14.15
N LYS A 14 30.15 8.14 14.98
CA LYS A 14 31.58 8.37 14.70
C LYS A 14 32.23 7.28 13.85
N ASN A 15 31.73 6.06 13.90
CA ASN A 15 32.24 4.94 13.10
C ASN A 15 31.47 4.86 11.79
N THR A 16 32.01 5.45 10.75
CA THR A 16 31.31 5.64 9.48
C THR A 16 31.54 4.54 8.45
N LYS A 17 32.61 3.71 8.61
CA LYS A 17 33.00 2.68 7.64
C LYS A 17 32.71 1.27 8.16
N GLY A 18 32.26 0.40 7.29
CA GLY A 18 31.97 -1.01 7.56
C GLY A 18 30.47 -1.32 7.59
N VAL A 19 30.13 -2.53 8.02
CA VAL A 19 28.74 -3.02 8.10
C VAL A 19 28.25 -2.97 9.54
N TYR A 20 27.18 -2.25 9.78
CA TYR A 20 26.55 -2.08 11.09
C TYR A 20 25.16 -2.61 11.14
N LEU A 21 24.88 -3.49 12.10
CA LEU A 21 23.53 -3.88 12.51
C LEU A 21 23.21 -3.16 13.82
N VAL A 22 22.25 -2.25 13.79
CA VAL A 22 21.86 -1.48 14.98
C VAL A 22 20.52 -2.00 15.50
N ASP A 23 20.56 -2.76 16.59
CA ASP A 23 19.37 -3.19 17.32
C ASP A 23 18.96 -2.04 18.26
N ALA A 24 17.93 -1.33 17.88
CA ALA A 24 17.50 -0.10 18.54
C ALA A 24 16.05 -0.25 19.01
N GLY A 25 15.86 -0.55 20.30
CA GLY A 25 14.53 -0.74 20.86
C GLY A 25 13.60 0.47 20.74
N ALA A 26 12.33 0.27 21.11
CA ALA A 26 11.33 1.35 21.12
C ALA A 26 11.84 2.57 21.92
N GLY A 27 11.64 3.78 21.42
CA GLY A 27 11.97 5.01 22.13
C GLY A 27 13.45 5.24 22.45
N THR A 28 14.38 4.55 21.76
CA THR A 28 15.84 4.69 22.00
C THR A 28 16.50 5.80 21.17
N GLY A 29 15.72 6.53 20.37
CA GLY A 29 16.21 7.59 19.50
C GLY A 29 16.86 7.05 18.23
N LYS A 30 16.24 6.10 17.56
CA LYS A 30 16.66 5.57 16.24
C LYS A 30 16.85 6.72 15.24
N THR A 31 15.77 7.41 14.92
CA THR A 31 15.75 8.52 13.95
C THR A 31 16.80 9.59 14.29
N PHE A 32 16.84 10.03 15.55
CA PHE A 32 17.89 10.94 16.02
C PHE A 32 19.30 10.44 15.72
N THR A 33 19.57 9.15 15.93
CA THR A 33 20.91 8.59 15.76
C THR A 33 21.26 8.49 14.27
N VAL A 34 20.30 8.11 13.42
CA VAL A 34 20.44 8.04 11.95
C VAL A 34 20.68 9.43 11.39
N SER A 35 19.85 10.42 11.74
CA SER A 35 19.97 11.81 11.28
C SER A 35 21.31 12.44 11.70
N ARG A 36 21.75 12.19 12.93
CA ARG A 36 23.06 12.64 13.41
C ARG A 36 24.24 11.95 12.71
N ARG A 37 24.11 10.66 12.37
CA ARG A 37 25.11 9.96 11.57
C ARG A 37 25.19 10.54 10.15
N TYR A 38 24.05 10.82 9.53
CA TYR A 38 23.99 11.46 8.22
C TYR A 38 24.70 12.83 8.24
N ALA A 39 24.40 13.67 9.22
CA ALA A 39 25.07 14.96 9.41
C ALA A 39 26.58 14.82 9.65
N GLU A 40 27.03 13.84 10.43
CA GLU A 40 28.46 13.57 10.64
C GLU A 40 29.18 13.19 9.33
N LEU A 41 28.52 12.41 8.44
CA LEU A 41 29.08 12.08 7.13
C LEU A 41 29.26 13.33 6.27
N LEU A 42 28.31 14.26 6.29
CA LEU A 42 28.43 15.55 5.61
C LEU A 42 29.57 16.40 6.20
N GLU A 43 29.70 16.46 7.54
CA GLU A 43 30.83 17.16 8.21
C GLU A 43 32.19 16.54 7.86
N MET A 44 32.23 15.23 7.55
CA MET A 44 33.45 14.55 7.12
C MET A 44 33.79 14.79 5.64
N GLY A 45 32.91 15.47 4.90
CA GLY A 45 33.11 15.87 3.49
C GLY A 45 32.43 14.93 2.46
N ALA A 46 31.51 14.05 2.89
CA ALA A 46 30.62 13.39 1.95
C ALA A 46 29.61 14.40 1.40
N GLU A 47 29.24 14.28 0.14
CA GLU A 47 28.16 15.08 -0.44
C GLU A 47 26.79 14.39 -0.19
N PRO A 48 25.68 15.13 -0.14
CA PRO A 48 24.36 14.51 0.01
C PRO A 48 24.08 13.41 -1.03
N GLY A 49 24.59 13.55 -2.24
CA GLY A 49 24.49 12.55 -3.33
C GLY A 49 25.26 11.25 -3.10
N ASP A 50 26.22 11.23 -2.17
CA ASP A 50 27.04 10.04 -1.85
C ASP A 50 26.35 9.11 -0.81
N ILE A 51 25.23 9.55 -0.23
CA ILE A 51 24.58 8.89 0.90
C ILE A 51 23.15 8.51 0.54
N LEU A 52 22.85 7.22 0.43
CA LEU A 52 21.48 6.74 0.39
C LEU A 52 20.96 6.57 1.81
N LEU A 53 19.86 7.24 2.13
CA LEU A 53 19.09 7.03 3.36
C LEU A 53 17.69 6.54 3.01
N ALA A 54 17.46 5.24 3.18
CA ALA A 54 16.18 4.61 2.93
C ALA A 54 15.36 4.47 4.21
N THR A 55 14.07 4.78 4.13
CA THR A 55 13.11 4.62 5.23
C THR A 55 11.84 3.94 4.74
N PHE A 56 10.92 3.61 5.66
CA PHE A 56 9.71 2.85 5.32
C PHE A 56 8.58 3.73 4.74
N THR A 57 8.45 4.98 5.18
CA THR A 57 7.37 5.89 4.79
C THR A 57 7.90 7.21 4.21
N GLU A 58 7.13 7.83 3.30
CA GLU A 58 7.46 9.15 2.74
C GLU A 58 7.51 10.24 3.83
N ASN A 59 6.55 10.23 4.76
CA ASN A 59 6.57 11.13 5.91
C ASN A 59 7.82 10.92 6.78
N GLY A 60 8.27 9.66 6.91
CA GLY A 60 9.53 9.35 7.61
C GLY A 60 10.73 9.96 6.92
N ALA A 61 10.78 9.93 5.59
CA ALA A 61 11.86 10.56 4.81
C ALA A 61 11.86 12.09 4.98
N GLU A 62 10.69 12.72 4.96
CA GLU A 62 10.57 14.17 5.15
C GLU A 62 10.97 14.58 6.56
N ASN A 63 10.47 13.91 7.58
CA ASN A 63 10.87 14.14 8.99
C ASN A 63 12.38 13.99 9.19
N MET A 64 13.02 13.02 8.49
CA MET A 64 14.48 12.88 8.55
C MET A 64 15.20 14.04 7.90
N ARG A 65 14.74 14.58 6.77
CA ARG A 65 15.31 15.79 6.18
C ARG A 65 15.23 16.96 7.13
N GLU A 66 14.06 17.20 7.72
CA GLU A 66 13.85 18.26 8.71
C GLU A 66 14.74 18.09 9.95
N GLU A 67 14.98 16.85 10.38
CA GLU A 67 15.84 16.60 11.52
C GLU A 67 17.33 16.78 11.17
N ILE A 68 17.78 16.35 10.01
CA ILE A 68 19.18 16.46 9.55
C ILE A 68 19.61 17.92 9.45
N ILE A 69 18.78 18.82 8.95
CA ILE A 69 19.12 20.26 8.86
C ILE A 69 19.38 20.91 10.22
N ASN A 70 18.86 20.36 11.31
CA ASN A 70 19.16 20.85 12.65
C ASN A 70 20.59 20.54 13.10
N TYR A 71 21.34 19.72 12.32
CA TYR A 71 22.65 19.21 12.69
C TYR A 71 23.77 19.49 11.69
N CYS A 72 23.46 20.09 10.55
CA CYS A 72 24.43 20.42 9.51
C CYS A 72 24.18 21.83 8.95
N ASP A 73 25.11 22.33 8.14
CA ASP A 73 25.00 23.66 7.52
C ASP A 73 24.23 23.67 6.17
N TYR A 74 23.55 22.55 5.82
CA TYR A 74 22.69 22.41 4.64
C TYR A 74 21.27 22.89 4.92
N ASP A 75 20.61 23.47 3.91
CA ASP A 75 19.20 23.82 3.99
C ASP A 75 18.27 22.74 3.39
N LEU A 76 16.96 22.88 3.60
CA LEU A 76 15.94 21.95 3.04
C LEU A 76 15.99 21.87 1.52
N GLY A 77 16.31 22.98 0.83
CA GLY A 77 16.40 23.03 -0.63
C GLY A 77 17.55 22.17 -1.15
N GLU A 78 18.70 22.22 -0.49
CA GLU A 78 19.89 21.43 -0.83
C GLU A 78 19.69 19.93 -0.54
N LEU A 79 18.97 19.57 0.52
CA LEU A 79 18.64 18.18 0.86
C LEU A 79 17.42 17.63 0.11
N ARG A 80 16.71 18.46 -0.65
CA ARG A 80 15.53 18.01 -1.40
C ARG A 80 15.86 17.01 -2.49
N GLU A 81 17.01 17.19 -3.14
CA GLU A 81 17.51 16.28 -4.17
C GLU A 81 18.39 15.14 -3.62
N ALA A 82 18.68 15.18 -2.32
CA ALA A 82 19.43 14.11 -1.67
C ALA A 82 18.62 12.79 -1.69
N PRO A 83 19.27 11.63 -1.88
CA PRO A 83 18.61 10.33 -1.92
C PRO A 83 18.16 9.87 -0.52
N ILE A 84 17.28 10.66 0.09
CA ILE A 84 16.57 10.38 1.33
C ILE A 84 15.12 10.06 0.94
N SER A 85 14.74 8.78 0.88
CA SER A 85 13.45 8.36 0.33
C SER A 85 13.04 6.99 0.82
N THR A 86 11.84 6.54 0.44
CA THR A 86 11.49 5.11 0.55
C THR A 86 12.20 4.30 -0.54
N PHE A 87 12.34 2.98 -0.34
CA PHE A 87 12.83 2.10 -1.43
C PHE A 87 11.94 2.20 -2.67
N HIS A 88 10.63 2.30 -2.49
CA HIS A 88 9.69 2.42 -3.60
C HIS A 88 9.89 3.74 -4.36
N GLY A 89 9.99 4.86 -3.64
CA GLY A 89 10.23 6.16 -4.25
C GLY A 89 11.57 6.22 -5.01
N PHE A 90 12.63 5.63 -4.44
CA PHE A 90 13.93 5.53 -5.11
C PHE A 90 13.83 4.66 -6.38
N CYS A 91 13.24 3.47 -6.30
CA CYS A 91 13.11 2.55 -7.44
C CYS A 91 12.21 3.13 -8.53
N GLN A 92 11.12 3.80 -8.17
CA GLN A 92 10.27 4.51 -9.12
C GLN A 92 11.07 5.60 -9.84
N GLY A 93 11.79 6.45 -9.11
CA GLY A 93 12.62 7.50 -9.69
C GLY A 93 13.69 6.94 -10.62
N LEU A 94 14.31 5.79 -10.26
CA LEU A 94 15.27 5.09 -11.09
C LEU A 94 14.64 4.60 -12.41
N LEU A 95 13.50 3.90 -12.32
CA LEU A 95 12.83 3.32 -13.49
C LEU A 95 12.28 4.38 -14.44
N ILE A 96 11.72 5.47 -13.91
CA ILE A 96 11.16 6.56 -14.70
C ILE A 96 12.27 7.34 -15.41
N ARG A 97 13.32 7.74 -14.69
CA ARG A 97 14.41 8.55 -15.26
C ARG A 97 15.28 7.80 -16.27
N GLU A 98 15.59 6.54 -15.97
CA GLU A 98 16.49 5.72 -16.78
C GLU A 98 15.73 4.84 -17.81
N GLY A 99 14.42 4.82 -17.76
CA GLY A 99 13.60 3.89 -18.51
C GLY A 99 13.89 2.43 -18.16
N PHE A 100 13.13 1.49 -18.64
CA PHE A 100 13.40 0.06 -18.49
C PHE A 100 13.03 -0.68 -19.77
N ASP A 101 14.04 -1.20 -20.44
CA ASP A 101 13.88 -2.17 -21.52
C ASP A 101 14.05 -3.56 -20.92
N ALA A 102 12.98 -4.36 -20.94
CA ALA A 102 13.04 -5.70 -20.37
C ALA A 102 14.07 -6.57 -21.08
N PRO A 103 14.95 -7.25 -20.34
CA PRO A 103 15.87 -8.24 -20.95
C PRO A 103 15.08 -9.32 -21.70
N ASN A 104 15.62 -9.79 -22.82
CA ASN A 104 14.95 -10.77 -23.68
C ASN A 104 14.52 -12.05 -22.97
N TYR A 105 15.21 -12.45 -21.91
CA TYR A 105 14.87 -13.63 -21.13
C TYR A 105 13.57 -13.48 -20.32
N LEU A 106 13.18 -12.26 -19.97
CA LEU A 106 11.89 -12.03 -19.31
C LEU A 106 10.71 -12.26 -20.26
N GLY A 107 10.91 -12.10 -21.59
CA GLY A 107 9.84 -12.31 -22.57
C GLY A 107 8.74 -11.23 -22.53
N ILE A 108 9.05 -10.09 -21.97
CA ILE A 108 8.21 -8.89 -21.91
C ILE A 108 8.71 -7.95 -23.01
N GLU A 109 7.82 -7.44 -23.82
CA GLU A 109 8.15 -6.54 -24.95
C GLU A 109 7.87 -5.07 -24.61
N GLU A 110 7.12 -4.83 -23.54
CA GLU A 110 6.71 -3.54 -23.03
C GLU A 110 7.84 -2.89 -22.21
N ASN A 111 7.95 -1.57 -22.30
CA ASN A 111 8.97 -0.77 -21.62
C ASN A 111 8.35 0.07 -20.50
N ILE A 112 9.16 0.45 -19.52
CA ILE A 112 8.82 1.47 -18.53
C ILE A 112 9.40 2.79 -19.02
N THR A 113 8.57 3.83 -19.03
CA THR A 113 8.92 5.18 -19.49
C THR A 113 8.50 6.22 -18.46
N GLU A 114 8.80 7.48 -18.70
CA GLU A 114 8.35 8.60 -17.84
C GLU A 114 6.83 8.68 -17.69
N SER A 115 6.06 8.16 -18.67
CA SER A 115 4.61 8.13 -18.60
C SER A 115 4.04 6.97 -17.79
N THR A 116 4.88 6.05 -17.31
CA THR A 116 4.43 4.88 -16.57
C THR A 116 3.98 5.28 -15.16
N ARG A 117 2.73 4.96 -14.82
CA ARG A 117 2.05 5.37 -13.59
C ARG A 117 2.20 4.32 -12.50
N THR A 118 2.11 4.75 -11.25
CA THR A 118 2.05 3.85 -10.10
C THR A 118 0.61 3.69 -9.63
N LEU A 119 0.14 2.45 -9.48
CA LEU A 119 -1.10 2.17 -8.79
C LEU A 119 -0.84 2.23 -7.28
N THR A 120 -1.36 3.28 -6.65
CA THR A 120 -1.24 3.53 -5.21
C THR A 120 -2.44 2.96 -4.45
N ASN A 121 -3.59 2.82 -5.12
CA ASN A 121 -4.84 2.35 -4.52
C ASN A 121 -4.99 0.83 -4.66
N GLY A 122 -5.07 0.11 -3.53
CA GLY A 122 -5.15 -1.36 -3.50
C GLY A 122 -6.41 -1.92 -4.18
N VAL A 123 -7.56 -1.25 -4.03
CA VAL A 123 -8.82 -1.69 -4.65
C VAL A 123 -8.78 -1.52 -6.16
N GLN A 124 -8.12 -0.46 -6.63
CA GLN A 124 -7.87 -0.27 -8.05
C GLN A 124 -6.99 -1.39 -8.61
N GLU A 125 -5.90 -1.74 -7.91
CA GLU A 125 -5.02 -2.84 -8.31
C GLU A 125 -5.77 -4.17 -8.37
N GLU A 126 -6.61 -4.47 -7.38
CA GLU A 126 -7.48 -5.66 -7.38
C GLU A 126 -8.44 -5.67 -8.57
N THR A 127 -9.03 -4.53 -8.88
CA THR A 127 -9.96 -4.39 -10.01
C THR A 127 -9.26 -4.68 -11.34
N GLU A 128 -8.07 -4.10 -11.54
CA GLU A 128 -7.26 -4.35 -12.73
C GLU A 128 -6.80 -5.82 -12.81
N PHE A 129 -6.40 -6.38 -11.68
CA PHE A 129 -6.03 -7.81 -11.64
C PHE A 129 -7.21 -8.72 -12.02
N LEU A 130 -8.42 -8.43 -11.59
CA LEU A 130 -9.59 -9.24 -11.93
C LEU A 130 -10.03 -9.07 -13.38
N ASN A 131 -9.87 -7.89 -13.95
CA ASN A 131 -10.04 -7.65 -15.38
C ASN A 131 -9.07 -8.52 -16.22
N PHE A 132 -7.81 -8.56 -15.78
CA PHE A 132 -6.81 -9.46 -16.35
C PHE A 132 -7.17 -10.93 -16.16
N TYR A 133 -7.50 -11.34 -14.91
CA TYR A 133 -7.77 -12.73 -14.55
C TYR A 133 -8.96 -13.33 -15.32
N SER A 134 -10.01 -12.54 -15.55
CA SER A 134 -11.15 -12.96 -16.34
C SER A 134 -10.73 -13.37 -17.74
N ARG A 135 -9.92 -12.53 -18.41
CA ARG A 135 -9.38 -12.81 -19.75
C ARG A 135 -8.37 -13.96 -19.76
N PHE A 136 -7.58 -14.07 -18.70
CA PHE A 136 -6.61 -15.15 -18.51
C PHE A 136 -7.33 -16.50 -18.43
N ARG A 137 -8.38 -16.59 -17.62
CA ARG A 137 -9.18 -17.80 -17.45
C ARG A 137 -9.80 -18.29 -18.76
N GLU A 138 -10.34 -17.38 -19.58
CA GLU A 138 -10.91 -17.72 -20.88
C GLU A 138 -9.88 -18.29 -21.87
N ARG A 139 -8.61 -17.90 -21.74
CA ARG A 139 -7.53 -18.32 -22.64
C ARG A 139 -6.79 -19.57 -22.20
N HIS A 140 -6.91 -19.95 -20.93
CA HIS A 140 -6.16 -21.02 -20.28
C HIS A 140 -7.08 -22.07 -19.65
N GLU A 141 -7.89 -22.73 -20.49
CA GLU A 141 -8.80 -23.81 -20.08
C GLU A 141 -8.06 -25.00 -19.43
N GLU A 142 -6.77 -25.20 -19.74
CA GLU A 142 -5.91 -26.23 -19.16
C GLU A 142 -5.75 -26.07 -17.63
N TYR A 143 -6.03 -24.90 -17.08
CA TYR A 143 -5.96 -24.60 -15.65
C TYR A 143 -7.33 -24.57 -14.94
N GLU A 144 -8.41 -25.01 -15.59
CA GLU A 144 -9.77 -24.97 -15.05
C GLU A 144 -9.87 -25.63 -13.66
N ASN A 145 -9.10 -26.68 -13.38
CA ASN A 145 -9.07 -27.33 -12.07
C ASN A 145 -8.59 -26.40 -10.95
N PHE A 146 -7.66 -25.49 -11.23
CA PHE A 146 -7.24 -24.47 -10.27
C PHE A 146 -8.28 -23.34 -10.15
N HIS A 147 -8.87 -22.90 -11.26
CA HIS A 147 -9.91 -21.88 -11.26
C HIS A 147 -11.13 -22.29 -10.43
N ARG A 148 -11.56 -23.58 -10.50
CA ARG A 148 -12.72 -24.10 -9.74
C ARG A 148 -12.52 -24.17 -8.24
N VAL A 149 -11.31 -24.21 -7.75
CA VAL A 149 -11.02 -24.27 -6.30
C VAL A 149 -10.82 -22.90 -5.67
N LEU A 150 -10.63 -21.87 -6.46
CA LEU A 150 -10.48 -20.50 -6.00
C LEU A 150 -11.83 -19.92 -5.61
N TYR A 151 -11.97 -19.51 -4.36
CA TYR A 151 -13.14 -18.76 -3.90
C TYR A 151 -13.01 -17.28 -4.26
N ASP A 152 -11.83 -16.72 -4.05
CA ASP A 152 -11.48 -15.35 -4.35
C ASP A 152 -10.16 -15.31 -5.15
N PRO A 153 -10.21 -14.92 -6.43
CA PRO A 153 -9.01 -14.80 -7.26
C PRO A 153 -8.02 -13.73 -6.80
N THR A 154 -8.45 -12.71 -6.02
CA THR A 154 -7.55 -11.64 -5.55
C THR A 154 -6.44 -12.18 -4.63
N SER A 155 -6.67 -13.33 -4.00
CA SER A 155 -5.62 -14.05 -3.26
C SER A 155 -4.40 -14.40 -4.11
N LEU A 156 -4.57 -14.58 -5.42
CA LEU A 156 -3.47 -14.81 -6.36
C LEU A 156 -2.62 -13.55 -6.58
N LEU A 157 -3.24 -12.36 -6.55
CA LEU A 157 -2.51 -11.09 -6.59
C LEU A 157 -1.61 -10.96 -5.35
N GLY A 158 -2.15 -11.26 -4.16
CA GLY A 158 -1.36 -11.31 -2.93
C GLY A 158 -0.18 -12.29 -3.02
N LEU A 159 -0.41 -13.47 -3.60
CA LEU A 159 0.66 -14.45 -3.85
C LEU A 159 1.73 -13.90 -4.81
N ILE A 160 1.35 -13.31 -5.93
CA ILE A 160 2.29 -12.70 -6.89
C ILE A 160 3.14 -11.64 -6.21
N LYS A 161 2.53 -10.75 -5.43
CA LYS A 161 3.22 -9.68 -4.69
C LYS A 161 4.19 -10.26 -3.64
N SER A 162 3.79 -11.32 -2.94
CA SER A 162 4.63 -12.05 -1.99
C SER A 162 5.87 -12.66 -2.67
N LEU A 163 5.68 -13.29 -3.83
CA LEU A 163 6.79 -13.86 -4.61
C LEU A 163 7.74 -12.77 -5.12
N ALA A 164 7.18 -11.65 -5.61
CA ALA A 164 7.99 -10.51 -6.05
C ALA A 164 8.85 -9.94 -4.92
N ALA A 165 8.29 -9.79 -3.71
CA ALA A 165 9.01 -9.29 -2.54
C ALA A 165 10.19 -10.21 -2.11
N LYS A 166 10.13 -11.49 -2.46
CA LYS A 166 11.22 -12.46 -2.27
C LYS A 166 12.21 -12.51 -3.45
N GLY A 167 11.96 -11.77 -4.51
CA GLY A 167 12.77 -11.83 -5.74
C GLY A 167 12.51 -13.07 -6.57
N ILE A 168 11.37 -13.73 -6.38
CA ILE A 168 10.91 -14.87 -7.18
C ILE A 168 9.97 -14.34 -8.27
N PHE A 169 10.40 -14.37 -9.51
CA PHE A 169 9.59 -13.92 -10.64
C PHE A 169 9.82 -14.76 -11.90
N PRO A 170 8.84 -14.80 -12.82
CA PRO A 170 8.93 -15.62 -14.01
C PRO A 170 9.84 -15.01 -15.07
N GLU A 171 10.52 -15.88 -15.81
CA GLU A 171 11.13 -15.60 -17.09
C GLU A 171 10.28 -16.16 -18.22
N LYS A 172 10.58 -15.83 -19.46
CA LYS A 172 9.89 -16.38 -20.65
C LYS A 172 9.73 -17.91 -20.63
N ASN A 173 10.73 -18.63 -20.11
CA ASN A 173 10.77 -20.10 -20.11
C ASN A 173 11.21 -20.64 -18.74
N GLY A 174 10.63 -20.17 -17.68
CA GLY A 174 10.96 -20.64 -16.32
C GLY A 174 10.98 -19.55 -15.29
N TRP A 175 11.81 -19.68 -14.28
CA TRP A 175 11.87 -18.79 -13.15
C TRP A 175 13.25 -18.16 -13.04
N TYR A 176 13.29 -16.90 -12.71
CA TYR A 176 14.53 -16.16 -12.56
C TYR A 176 15.45 -16.86 -11.55
N ARG A 177 16.68 -17.13 -11.97
CA ARG A 177 17.72 -17.75 -11.15
C ARG A 177 17.22 -19.02 -10.40
N ASN A 178 17.39 -19.06 -9.08
CA ASN A 178 16.95 -20.17 -8.23
C ASN A 178 15.47 -20.14 -7.82
N GLY A 179 14.64 -19.27 -8.42
CA GLY A 179 13.23 -19.12 -8.06
C GLY A 179 12.46 -20.45 -8.11
N ARG A 180 12.73 -21.32 -9.09
CA ARG A 180 12.12 -22.65 -9.13
C ARG A 180 12.47 -23.51 -7.91
N GLY A 181 13.73 -23.48 -7.47
CA GLY A 181 14.17 -24.23 -6.29
C GLY A 181 13.40 -23.79 -5.04
N GLN A 182 13.25 -22.49 -4.84
CA GLN A 182 12.47 -21.92 -3.74
C GLN A 182 11.00 -22.33 -3.82
N LEU A 183 10.36 -22.25 -5.01
CA LEU A 183 8.96 -22.65 -5.20
C LEU A 183 8.71 -24.15 -4.98
N VAL A 184 9.70 -24.97 -5.12
CA VAL A 184 9.63 -26.42 -4.80
C VAL A 184 9.73 -26.66 -3.31
N GLY A 185 10.48 -25.86 -2.55
CA GLY A 185 10.74 -26.02 -1.12
C GLY A 185 11.80 -27.06 -0.79
N ASP A 186 12.12 -27.15 0.51
CA ASP A 186 13.14 -28.08 1.04
C ASP A 186 12.56 -29.43 1.42
N TYR A 187 12.77 -30.43 0.53
CA TYR A 187 12.28 -31.78 0.72
C TYR A 187 12.91 -32.49 1.93
N ASP A 188 14.21 -32.34 2.13
CA ASP A 188 14.94 -33.09 3.17
C ASP A 188 14.54 -32.57 4.55
N ARG A 189 14.44 -31.24 4.69
CA ARG A 189 13.96 -30.59 5.91
C ARG A 189 12.50 -30.92 6.19
N TYR A 190 11.64 -30.87 5.17
CA TYR A 190 10.24 -31.29 5.28
C TYR A 190 10.07 -32.69 5.82
N ILE A 191 10.77 -33.69 5.25
CA ILE A 191 10.66 -35.07 5.66
C ILE A 191 11.20 -35.27 7.08
N GLU A 192 12.32 -34.63 7.44
CA GLU A 192 12.88 -34.71 8.80
C GLU A 192 11.86 -34.23 9.85
N LEU A 193 11.30 -33.06 9.66
CA LEU A 193 10.31 -32.45 10.58
C LEU A 193 9.04 -33.29 10.66
N LEU A 194 8.52 -33.74 9.52
CA LEU A 194 7.30 -34.56 9.48
C LEU A 194 7.51 -35.93 10.17
N GLN A 195 8.67 -36.56 10.04
CA GLN A 195 9.03 -37.79 10.74
C GLN A 195 9.06 -37.59 12.26
N ARG A 196 9.58 -36.46 12.76
CA ARG A 196 9.55 -36.11 14.19
C ARG A 196 8.09 -36.02 14.69
N LEU A 197 7.18 -35.37 14.00
CA LEU A 197 5.76 -35.29 14.32
C LEU A 197 5.05 -36.66 14.21
N ASN A 198 5.53 -37.52 13.33
CA ASN A 198 4.99 -38.85 13.08
C ASN A 198 5.50 -39.93 14.06
N ALA A 199 6.41 -39.57 14.96
CA ALA A 199 6.93 -40.51 15.96
C ALA A 199 5.82 -41.03 16.90
N PRO A 200 5.73 -42.35 17.15
CA PRO A 200 4.73 -42.90 18.06
C PRO A 200 4.96 -42.37 19.48
N GLN A 201 3.93 -41.88 20.12
CA GLN A 201 3.99 -41.33 21.47
C GLN A 201 4.16 -42.40 22.55
N PRO A 202 4.93 -42.17 23.62
CA PRO A 202 4.99 -43.08 24.78
C PRO A 202 3.61 -43.23 25.44
N GLY A 203 3.30 -44.37 26.01
CA GLY A 203 2.04 -44.61 26.71
C GLY A 203 2.15 -45.67 27.76
N LYS A 204 1.26 -45.64 28.77
CA LYS A 204 1.27 -46.58 29.94
C LYS A 204 1.13 -48.07 29.56
N ARG A 205 0.59 -48.41 28.40
CA ARG A 205 0.37 -49.75 27.89
C ARG A 205 1.02 -49.97 26.50
N GLY A 206 2.20 -49.40 26.28
CA GLY A 206 2.94 -49.49 25.03
C GLY A 206 2.80 -48.21 24.19
N LYS A 207 3.42 -48.19 22.99
CA LYS A 207 3.41 -47.02 22.11
C LYS A 207 2.01 -46.68 21.61
N LYS A 208 1.57 -45.42 21.77
CA LYS A 208 0.35 -44.85 21.18
C LYS A 208 0.62 -44.42 19.72
N GLN A 209 -0.44 -44.25 18.97
CA GLN A 209 -0.32 -43.70 17.63
C GLN A 209 0.32 -42.30 17.66
N SER A 210 0.97 -41.91 16.56
CA SER A 210 1.59 -40.63 16.42
C SER A 210 0.57 -39.50 16.53
N LYS A 211 1.03 -38.29 16.90
CA LYS A 211 0.18 -37.08 16.93
C LYS A 211 -0.38 -36.77 15.53
N LEU A 212 0.45 -36.92 14.51
CA LEU A 212 0.08 -36.70 13.10
C LEU A 212 -1.06 -37.64 12.67
N LEU A 213 -0.90 -38.98 12.89
CA LEU A 213 -1.95 -39.96 12.54
C LEU A 213 -3.26 -39.70 13.31
N LYS A 214 -3.17 -39.35 14.60
CA LYS A 214 -4.35 -39.02 15.40
C LYS A 214 -5.12 -37.82 14.85
N ASN A 215 -4.42 -36.80 14.41
CA ASN A 215 -5.03 -35.60 13.83
C ASN A 215 -5.68 -35.91 12.48
N LEU A 216 -4.96 -36.59 11.58
CA LEU A 216 -5.51 -37.03 10.29
C LEU A 216 -6.78 -37.88 10.42
N ARG A 217 -6.78 -38.84 11.35
CA ARG A 217 -7.96 -39.64 11.57
C ARG A 217 -9.19 -38.88 12.04
N ARG A 218 -9.01 -37.77 12.80
CA ARG A 218 -10.11 -36.92 13.23
C ARG A 218 -10.68 -36.10 12.06
N MET A 219 -9.83 -35.73 11.09
CA MET A 219 -10.24 -34.85 9.99
C MET A 219 -10.77 -35.63 8.79
N LYS A 220 -10.28 -36.86 8.54
CA LYS A 220 -10.65 -37.68 7.37
C LYS A 220 -12.16 -37.73 7.12
N TYR A 221 -12.99 -37.91 8.17
CA TYR A 221 -14.43 -38.05 8.02
C TYR A 221 -15.21 -36.73 7.88
N LYS A 222 -14.58 -35.60 8.07
CA LYS A 222 -15.27 -34.30 8.06
C LYS A 222 -14.92 -33.40 6.88
N ARG A 223 -13.76 -33.55 6.28
CA ARG A 223 -13.24 -32.60 5.29
C ARG A 223 -12.70 -33.21 4.01
N PHE A 224 -12.15 -34.42 4.05
CA PHE A 224 -11.52 -35.02 2.88
C PHE A 224 -12.48 -35.95 2.16
N SER A 225 -12.89 -35.58 0.98
CA SER A 225 -13.60 -36.42 0.05
C SER A 225 -12.70 -36.90 -1.09
N ASP A 226 -11.36 -37.00 -0.80
CA ASP A 226 -10.37 -37.45 -1.75
C ASP A 226 -10.77 -38.85 -2.24
N PRO A 227 -11.01 -39.06 -3.54
CA PRO A 227 -11.45 -40.30 -4.13
C PRO A 227 -10.43 -41.43 -3.95
N GLU A 228 -9.15 -41.10 -3.81
CA GLU A 228 -8.06 -42.09 -3.66
C GLU A 228 -7.94 -42.59 -2.23
N ILE A 229 -8.51 -41.91 -1.23
CA ILE A 229 -8.41 -42.29 0.18
C ILE A 229 -9.74 -42.91 0.62
N ARG A 230 -9.90 -44.19 0.36
CA ARG A 230 -11.12 -44.95 0.67
C ARG A 230 -11.17 -45.50 2.09
N ASP A 231 -10.02 -45.85 2.67
CA ASP A 231 -9.90 -46.48 4.00
C ASP A 231 -8.77 -45.88 4.84
N LYS A 232 -8.81 -46.19 6.15
CA LYS A 232 -7.74 -45.84 7.12
C LYS A 232 -6.39 -46.51 6.78
N SER A 233 -6.41 -47.65 6.11
CA SER A 233 -5.20 -48.32 5.64
C SER A 233 -4.44 -47.53 4.61
N ASP A 234 -5.12 -46.70 3.84
CA ASP A 234 -4.52 -45.93 2.75
C ASP A 234 -3.56 -44.85 3.27
N ILE A 235 -3.79 -44.34 4.49
CA ILE A 235 -2.99 -43.31 5.13
C ILE A 235 -2.08 -43.78 6.26
N GLN A 236 -2.14 -45.07 6.62
CA GLN A 236 -1.54 -45.56 7.85
C GLN A 236 -0.63 -46.76 7.60
N GLU A 237 0.54 -46.73 8.24
CA GLU A 237 1.41 -47.88 8.47
C GLU A 237 1.65 -48.07 9.97
N GLY A 238 1.16 -49.17 10.55
CA GLY A 238 1.21 -49.39 11.98
C GLY A 238 0.50 -48.33 12.81
N LYS A 239 1.28 -47.57 13.60
CA LYS A 239 0.78 -46.45 14.44
C LYS A 239 1.17 -45.06 13.93
N GLN A 240 1.62 -44.95 12.70
CA GLN A 240 2.17 -43.79 12.05
C GLN A 240 1.43 -43.51 10.74
N VAL A 241 1.61 -42.34 10.19
CA VAL A 241 1.25 -42.06 8.79
C VAL A 241 2.23 -42.76 7.89
N SER A 242 1.77 -43.34 6.78
CA SER A 242 2.61 -44.03 5.81
C SER A 242 3.71 -43.12 5.25
N PRO A 243 4.97 -43.59 5.16
CA PRO A 243 6.05 -42.85 4.52
C PRO A 243 5.75 -42.47 3.07
N GLU A 244 4.99 -43.31 2.35
CA GLU A 244 4.60 -43.03 0.97
C GLU A 244 3.66 -41.82 0.89
N ILE A 245 2.69 -41.71 1.80
CA ILE A 245 1.79 -40.55 1.90
C ILE A 245 2.61 -39.30 2.21
N MET A 246 3.56 -39.35 3.13
CA MET A 246 4.43 -38.22 3.45
C MET A 246 5.27 -37.75 2.25
N LYS A 247 5.83 -38.70 1.47
CA LYS A 247 6.58 -38.39 0.25
C LYS A 247 5.69 -37.83 -0.85
N ARG A 248 4.51 -38.42 -1.06
CA ARG A 248 3.52 -37.95 -2.03
C ARG A 248 3.10 -36.51 -1.71
N ALA A 249 2.83 -36.23 -0.45
CA ALA A 249 2.44 -34.92 0.01
C ALA A 249 3.44 -33.79 -0.35
N PHE A 250 4.73 -34.14 -0.52
CA PHE A 250 5.71 -33.15 -1.00
C PHE A 250 5.76 -33.07 -2.52
N LYS A 251 5.54 -34.17 -3.24
CA LYS A 251 5.84 -34.26 -4.68
C LYS A 251 4.63 -34.03 -5.59
N GLU A 252 3.41 -34.03 -5.04
CA GLU A 252 2.19 -34.04 -5.84
C GLU A 252 1.99 -32.78 -6.70
N ASP A 253 1.61 -33.03 -7.93
CA ASP A 253 1.10 -32.14 -9.00
C ASP A 253 1.69 -30.71 -9.07
N ARG A 254 2.94 -30.54 -8.62
CA ARG A 254 3.61 -29.24 -8.57
C ARG A 254 3.91 -28.67 -9.92
N GLU A 255 4.22 -29.47 -10.91
CA GLU A 255 4.61 -28.97 -12.23
C GLU A 255 3.45 -28.18 -12.84
N LYS A 256 2.23 -28.70 -12.74
CA LYS A 256 1.05 -28.01 -13.24
C LYS A 256 0.71 -26.76 -12.45
N LEU A 257 0.87 -26.80 -11.12
CA LEU A 257 0.69 -25.63 -10.25
C LEU A 257 1.77 -24.56 -10.51
N LEU A 258 3.03 -24.98 -10.67
CA LEU A 258 4.12 -24.08 -11.02
C LEU A 258 3.88 -23.42 -12.39
N SER A 259 3.40 -24.18 -13.39
CA SER A 259 3.06 -23.63 -14.69
C SER A 259 1.89 -22.65 -14.62
N PHE A 260 0.86 -22.98 -13.85
CA PHE A 260 -0.30 -22.08 -13.65
C PHE A 260 0.13 -20.74 -13.05
N ILE A 261 0.91 -20.77 -11.98
CA ILE A 261 1.36 -19.53 -11.32
C ILE A 261 2.39 -18.79 -12.17
N HIS A 262 3.24 -19.51 -12.90
CA HIS A 262 4.17 -18.91 -13.86
C HIS A 262 3.42 -18.10 -14.94
N ASP A 263 2.48 -18.74 -15.64
CA ASP A 263 1.77 -18.12 -16.74
C ASP A 263 0.86 -16.98 -16.27
N LEU A 264 0.23 -17.15 -15.10
CA LEU A 264 -0.56 -16.10 -14.46
C LEU A 264 0.29 -14.89 -14.09
N TYR A 265 1.43 -15.10 -13.42
CA TYR A 265 2.31 -14.02 -12.96
C TYR A 265 2.95 -13.29 -14.14
N HIS A 266 3.53 -14.03 -15.09
CA HIS A 266 4.11 -13.45 -16.29
C HIS A 266 3.07 -12.68 -17.11
N GLY A 267 1.87 -13.27 -17.26
CA GLY A 267 0.75 -12.64 -17.95
C GLY A 267 0.32 -11.34 -17.27
N TYR A 268 0.23 -11.31 -15.93
CA TYR A 268 -0.16 -10.11 -15.20
C TYR A 268 0.91 -9.00 -15.26
N ALA A 269 2.19 -9.36 -15.13
CA ALA A 269 3.26 -8.38 -15.30
C ALA A 269 3.26 -7.74 -16.69
N THR A 270 3.06 -8.54 -17.74
CA THR A 270 2.91 -8.05 -19.11
C THR A 270 1.66 -7.19 -19.29
N TYR A 271 0.53 -7.58 -18.67
CA TYR A 271 -0.72 -6.82 -18.72
C TYR A 271 -0.58 -5.45 -18.06
N ALA A 272 0.07 -5.39 -16.90
CA ALA A 272 0.32 -4.14 -16.17
C ALA A 272 1.17 -3.16 -17.01
N LEU A 273 2.26 -3.64 -17.61
CA LEU A 273 3.11 -2.81 -18.47
C LEU A 273 2.39 -2.36 -19.75
N ARG A 274 1.54 -3.20 -20.37
CA ARG A 274 0.66 -2.79 -21.49
C ARG A 274 -0.33 -1.71 -21.10
N GLY A 275 -0.83 -1.76 -19.87
CA GLY A 275 -1.66 -0.72 -19.27
C GLY A 275 -0.86 0.52 -18.83
N ASN A 276 0.45 0.55 -19.08
CA ASN A 276 1.36 1.62 -18.70
C ASN A 276 1.32 1.94 -17.20
N TYR A 277 1.24 0.90 -16.35
CA TYR A 277 1.25 1.07 -14.90
C TYR A 277 2.10 0.01 -14.19
N LEU A 278 2.52 0.33 -12.98
CA LEU A 278 3.24 -0.53 -12.05
C LEU A 278 2.57 -0.52 -10.68
N ASN A 279 2.58 -1.66 -10.00
CA ASN A 279 2.36 -1.69 -8.56
C ASN A 279 3.69 -1.59 -7.80
N TYR A 280 3.64 -1.36 -6.51
CA TYR A 280 4.82 -1.24 -5.65
C TYR A 280 5.76 -2.46 -5.72
N SER A 281 5.22 -3.68 -5.77
CA SER A 281 6.04 -4.90 -5.86
C SER A 281 6.78 -5.01 -7.19
N PHE A 282 6.13 -4.61 -8.29
CA PHE A 282 6.75 -4.62 -9.61
C PHE A 282 7.80 -3.51 -9.78
N GLN A 283 7.62 -2.36 -9.13
CA GLN A 283 8.67 -1.33 -9.09
C GLN A 283 9.97 -1.87 -8.49
N LEU A 284 9.90 -2.51 -7.33
CA LEU A 284 11.08 -3.11 -6.72
C LEU A 284 11.68 -4.21 -7.60
N MET A 285 10.84 -5.07 -8.16
CA MET A 285 11.26 -6.19 -9.01
C MET A 285 12.00 -5.69 -10.27
N PHE A 286 11.40 -4.76 -11.01
CA PHE A 286 12.02 -4.24 -12.25
C PHE A 286 13.26 -3.40 -11.97
N ALA A 287 13.29 -2.61 -10.89
CA ALA A 287 14.50 -1.91 -10.47
C ALA A 287 15.63 -2.89 -10.10
N TYR A 288 15.28 -3.96 -9.39
CA TYR A 288 16.24 -5.03 -9.07
C TYR A 288 16.81 -5.67 -10.34
N VAL A 289 15.95 -6.06 -11.30
CA VAL A 289 16.41 -6.62 -12.58
C VAL A 289 17.30 -5.64 -13.33
N LYS A 290 16.91 -4.38 -13.42
CA LYS A 290 17.69 -3.35 -14.10
C LYS A 290 19.08 -3.20 -13.49
N LEU A 291 19.18 -3.09 -12.17
CA LEU A 291 20.49 -3.00 -11.49
C LEU A 291 21.31 -4.30 -11.57
N MET A 292 20.64 -5.45 -11.69
CA MET A 292 21.32 -6.74 -11.88
C MET A 292 21.92 -6.88 -13.28
N GLU A 293 21.29 -6.31 -14.31
CA GLU A 293 21.68 -6.51 -15.72
C GLU A 293 22.51 -5.37 -16.30
N ASP A 294 22.32 -4.15 -15.88
CA ASP A 294 23.03 -2.96 -16.36
C ASP A 294 24.18 -2.58 -15.41
N ASP A 295 25.40 -3.06 -15.73
CA ASP A 295 26.59 -2.79 -14.91
C ASP A 295 26.94 -1.29 -14.90
N GLY A 296 26.82 -0.60 -16.05
CA GLY A 296 27.15 0.82 -16.15
C GLY A 296 26.19 1.68 -15.33
N LEU A 297 24.89 1.38 -15.39
CA LEU A 297 23.91 2.06 -14.57
C LEU A 297 24.14 1.79 -13.09
N ARG A 298 24.32 0.51 -12.72
CA ARG A 298 24.56 0.14 -11.32
C ARG A 298 25.76 0.89 -10.75
N GLU A 299 26.90 0.89 -11.44
CA GLU A 299 28.11 1.60 -10.99
C GLU A 299 27.88 3.11 -10.88
N SER A 300 27.09 3.72 -11.77
CA SER A 300 26.78 5.15 -11.74
C SER A 300 25.78 5.55 -10.65
N ARG A 301 25.06 4.57 -10.08
CA ARG A 301 24.02 4.77 -9.05
C ARG A 301 24.42 4.20 -7.68
N GLN A 302 25.65 3.77 -7.51
CA GLN A 302 26.18 3.34 -6.22
C GLN A 302 26.48 4.53 -5.31
N PHE A 303 26.25 4.32 -4.04
CA PHE A 303 26.51 5.27 -2.97
C PHE A 303 27.71 4.86 -2.13
N ASP A 304 28.45 5.81 -1.62
CA ASP A 304 29.56 5.56 -0.69
C ASP A 304 29.06 5.07 0.67
N TYR A 305 27.84 5.48 1.04
CA TYR A 305 27.19 5.11 2.30
C TYR A 305 25.73 4.73 2.04
N VAL A 306 25.32 3.57 2.52
CA VAL A 306 23.92 3.12 2.49
C VAL A 306 23.40 3.00 3.93
N MET A 307 22.35 3.74 4.24
CA MET A 307 21.70 3.74 5.54
C MET A 307 20.24 3.33 5.37
N VAL A 308 19.78 2.38 6.17
CA VAL A 308 18.38 1.91 6.14
C VAL A 308 17.79 2.00 7.52
N ASP A 309 16.77 2.83 7.70
CA ASP A 309 15.97 2.91 8.93
C ASP A 309 14.75 1.97 8.85
N GLU A 310 14.23 1.58 10.01
CA GLU A 310 13.15 0.61 10.16
C GLU A 310 13.41 -0.70 9.37
N PHE A 311 14.66 -1.18 9.43
CA PHE A 311 15.12 -2.32 8.61
C PHE A 311 14.34 -3.61 8.87
N GLN A 312 13.71 -3.78 10.03
CA GLN A 312 12.84 -4.91 10.35
C GLN A 312 11.57 -4.99 9.50
N ASP A 313 11.24 -3.91 8.78
CA ASP A 313 10.08 -3.85 7.90
C ASP A 313 10.46 -4.03 6.41
N THR A 314 11.73 -4.30 6.13
CA THR A 314 12.21 -4.57 4.77
C THR A 314 11.90 -6.00 4.33
N ASN A 315 11.64 -6.17 3.02
CA ASN A 315 11.56 -7.47 2.38
C ASN A 315 12.93 -7.92 1.80
N GLU A 316 12.98 -9.12 1.24
CA GLU A 316 14.24 -9.69 0.73
C GLU A 316 14.81 -8.91 -0.46
N ILE A 317 13.96 -8.42 -1.36
CA ILE A 317 14.44 -7.68 -2.54
C ILE A 317 15.00 -6.31 -2.16
N GLN A 318 14.42 -5.65 -1.13
CA GLN A 318 14.94 -4.39 -0.60
C GLN A 318 16.31 -4.56 0.05
N PHE A 319 16.53 -5.68 0.74
CA PHE A 319 17.86 -5.98 1.26
C PHE A 319 18.86 -6.19 0.12
N LYS A 320 18.53 -6.98 -0.92
CA LYS A 320 19.37 -7.18 -2.09
C LYS A 320 19.65 -5.86 -2.85
N LEU A 321 18.65 -4.97 -2.93
CA LEU A 321 18.83 -3.62 -3.49
C LEU A 321 19.85 -2.79 -2.68
N SER A 322 19.80 -2.86 -1.35
CA SER A 322 20.79 -2.17 -0.49
C SER A 322 22.22 -2.60 -0.79
N LEU A 323 22.43 -3.89 -1.11
CA LEU A 323 23.75 -4.41 -1.48
C LEU A 323 24.19 -3.92 -2.85
N LEU A 324 23.30 -3.93 -3.84
CA LEU A 324 23.61 -3.47 -5.21
C LEU A 324 23.93 -1.97 -5.28
N LEU A 325 23.23 -1.19 -4.44
CA LEU A 325 23.38 0.27 -4.38
C LEU A 325 24.58 0.73 -3.53
N SER A 326 25.19 -0.15 -2.76
CA SER A 326 26.43 0.20 -2.04
C SER A 326 27.64 0.02 -2.96
N GLY A 327 28.46 1.05 -3.10
CA GLY A 327 29.73 1.02 -3.86
C GLY A 327 30.95 0.63 -3.01
N THR A 328 30.84 0.74 -1.69
CA THR A 328 31.98 0.62 -0.78
C THR A 328 31.80 -0.40 0.34
N GLY A 329 30.60 -0.97 0.52
CA GLY A 329 30.29 -1.83 1.65
C GLY A 329 30.11 -1.09 2.98
N ASN A 330 29.98 0.24 2.97
CA ASN A 330 29.61 1.01 4.17
C ASN A 330 28.09 1.00 4.31
N ILE A 331 27.58 0.02 5.03
CA ILE A 331 26.14 -0.23 5.18
C ILE A 331 25.79 -0.13 6.67
N ALA A 332 24.79 0.67 7.00
CA ALA A 332 24.26 0.77 8.35
C ALA A 332 22.75 0.52 8.34
N VAL A 333 22.31 -0.58 8.92
CA VAL A 333 20.89 -0.88 9.06
C VAL A 333 20.47 -0.69 10.51
N VAL A 334 19.34 -0.01 10.70
CA VAL A 334 18.81 0.33 12.03
C VAL A 334 17.40 -0.20 12.14
N GLY A 335 17.09 -0.94 13.19
CA GLY A 335 15.75 -1.51 13.36
C GLY A 335 15.53 -2.10 14.75
N ASP A 336 14.30 -2.56 14.97
CA ASP A 336 13.89 -3.29 16.17
C ASP A 336 13.05 -4.50 15.74
N TRP A 337 13.62 -5.70 15.75
CA TRP A 337 12.91 -6.92 15.36
C TRP A 337 11.61 -7.14 16.15
N LYS A 338 11.54 -6.66 17.39
CA LYS A 338 10.36 -6.69 18.25
C LYS A 338 9.21 -5.82 17.75
N GLN A 339 9.49 -4.91 16.80
CA GLN A 339 8.51 -4.03 16.15
C GLN A 339 8.20 -4.41 14.70
N SER A 340 8.64 -5.59 14.21
CA SER A 340 8.31 -6.11 12.89
C SER A 340 6.87 -6.65 12.90
N ILE A 341 5.93 -5.86 12.40
CA ILE A 341 4.47 -6.13 12.39
C ILE A 341 3.83 -5.96 11.02
N PHE A 342 4.62 -5.84 9.95
CA PHE A 342 4.15 -5.64 8.59
C PHE A 342 4.37 -6.85 7.68
N SER A 343 4.23 -8.08 8.21
CA SER A 343 4.32 -9.29 7.40
C SER A 343 3.28 -9.31 6.27
N PHE A 344 2.11 -8.70 6.48
CA PHE A 344 1.09 -8.52 5.44
C PHE A 344 1.52 -7.59 4.29
N GLN A 345 2.58 -6.80 4.48
CA GLN A 345 3.28 -6.02 3.45
C GLN A 345 4.58 -6.71 3.00
N TYR A 346 4.68 -7.99 3.28
CA TYR A 346 5.82 -8.85 2.89
C TYR A 346 7.14 -8.55 3.60
N ALA A 347 7.13 -7.83 4.73
CA ALA A 347 8.31 -7.64 5.57
C ALA A 347 8.84 -9.00 6.05
N ALA A 348 10.17 -9.16 6.03
CA ALA A 348 10.87 -10.36 6.46
C ALA A 348 11.65 -10.06 7.74
N VAL A 349 11.11 -10.44 8.90
CA VAL A 349 11.79 -10.21 10.19
C VAL A 349 13.17 -10.87 10.25
N GLU A 350 13.36 -11.94 9.52
CA GLU A 350 14.63 -12.65 9.41
C GLU A 350 15.73 -11.78 8.77
N ASN A 351 15.37 -10.72 8.03
CA ASN A 351 16.36 -9.77 7.55
C ASN A 351 17.17 -9.15 8.67
N ILE A 352 16.55 -8.93 9.84
CA ILE A 352 17.22 -8.39 11.02
C ILE A 352 17.64 -9.47 12.02
N THR A 353 16.83 -10.51 12.24
CA THR A 353 17.16 -11.57 13.21
C THR A 353 18.27 -12.50 12.73
N GLU A 354 18.38 -12.69 11.41
CA GLU A 354 19.40 -13.51 10.74
C GLU A 354 20.32 -12.68 9.83
N PHE A 355 20.55 -11.43 10.17
CA PHE A 355 21.17 -10.44 9.28
C PHE A 355 22.48 -10.92 8.66
N GLU A 356 23.42 -11.42 9.45
CA GLU A 356 24.75 -11.85 8.99
C GLU A 356 24.65 -13.00 7.98
N ASN A 357 23.84 -14.01 8.29
CA ASN A 357 23.62 -15.15 7.39
C ASN A 357 22.96 -14.73 6.07
N ARG A 358 21.98 -13.82 6.11
CA ARG A 358 21.28 -13.32 4.94
C ARG A 358 22.18 -12.39 4.11
N LEU A 359 23.00 -11.56 4.77
CA LEU A 359 23.97 -10.70 4.12
C LEU A 359 24.93 -11.53 3.24
N GLU A 360 25.54 -12.58 3.80
CA GLU A 360 26.42 -13.48 3.07
C GLU A 360 25.69 -14.22 1.95
N SER A 361 24.51 -14.74 2.24
CA SER A 361 23.68 -15.47 1.28
C SER A 361 23.28 -14.57 0.10
N TYR A 362 22.79 -13.36 0.33
CA TYR A 362 22.35 -12.45 -0.73
C TYR A 362 23.50 -11.89 -1.53
N HIS A 363 24.63 -11.59 -0.88
CA HIS A 363 25.88 -11.23 -1.59
C HIS A 363 26.31 -12.36 -2.54
N GLY A 364 26.29 -13.62 -2.09
CA GLY A 364 26.54 -14.78 -2.93
C GLY A 364 25.57 -14.95 -4.09
N GLN A 365 24.26 -14.79 -3.84
CA GLN A 365 23.24 -14.87 -4.88
C GLN A 365 23.38 -13.78 -5.95
N ILE A 366 23.71 -12.53 -5.56
CA ILE A 366 23.93 -11.41 -6.48
C ILE A 366 25.12 -11.69 -7.40
N ASN A 367 26.17 -12.31 -6.85
CA ASN A 367 27.43 -12.59 -7.55
C ASN A 367 27.51 -13.98 -8.18
N GLU A 368 26.42 -14.78 -8.18
CA GLU A 368 26.43 -16.20 -8.56
C GLU A 368 26.99 -16.46 -9.97
N ASP A 369 26.66 -15.64 -10.97
CA ASP A 369 27.04 -15.81 -12.38
C ASP A 369 28.12 -14.82 -12.83
N ARG A 370 28.21 -13.65 -12.20
CA ARG A 370 29.21 -12.60 -12.43
C ARG A 370 29.34 -11.70 -11.20
N GLU A 371 30.47 -11.06 -11.04
CA GLU A 371 30.69 -10.11 -9.97
C GLU A 371 29.92 -8.81 -10.24
N ARG A 372 28.93 -8.52 -9.36
CA ARG A 372 28.14 -7.29 -9.38
C ARG A 372 28.43 -6.40 -8.18
N VAL A 373 28.77 -7.03 -7.07
CA VAL A 373 29.17 -6.39 -5.82
C VAL A 373 30.61 -6.80 -5.57
N SER A 374 31.54 -5.86 -5.76
CA SER A 374 33.00 -6.08 -5.74
C SER A 374 33.65 -5.80 -4.38
N TYR A 375 32.95 -5.12 -3.47
CA TYR A 375 33.46 -4.88 -2.13
C TYR A 375 33.42 -6.16 -1.29
N GLU A 376 34.46 -6.37 -0.47
CA GLU A 376 34.49 -7.44 0.51
C GLU A 376 33.57 -7.10 1.68
N LEU A 377 32.75 -8.05 2.10
CA LEU A 377 31.97 -7.94 3.31
C LEU A 377 32.91 -8.01 4.52
N GLY A 378 32.98 -6.90 5.28
CA GLY A 378 33.66 -6.88 6.57
C GLY A 378 32.90 -7.63 7.65
N GLU A 379 33.49 -7.77 8.83
CA GLU A 379 32.76 -8.26 10.00
C GLU A 379 31.58 -7.33 10.30
N VAL A 380 30.42 -7.90 10.60
CA VAL A 380 29.24 -7.14 11.00
C VAL A 380 29.43 -6.65 12.43
N GLU A 381 29.40 -5.33 12.62
CA GLU A 381 29.44 -4.74 13.95
C GLU A 381 28.02 -4.54 14.50
N GLU A 382 27.63 -5.33 15.50
CA GLU A 382 26.35 -5.17 16.16
C GLU A 382 26.41 -4.05 17.21
N ILE A 383 25.51 -3.07 17.10
CA ILE A 383 25.36 -1.97 18.04
C ILE A 383 23.96 -2.00 18.66
N LYS A 384 23.89 -2.08 20.01
CA LYS A 384 22.61 -2.14 20.74
C LYS A 384 22.31 -0.80 21.40
N LEU A 385 21.17 -0.20 21.04
CA LEU A 385 20.64 1.01 21.67
C LEU A 385 19.62 0.60 22.74
N LYS A 386 20.04 0.63 24.02
CA LYS A 386 19.22 0.12 25.13
C LYS A 386 18.55 1.22 25.96
N LYS A 387 19.00 2.48 25.82
CA LYS A 387 18.47 3.59 26.62
C LYS A 387 17.20 4.14 25.99
N ASN A 388 16.07 3.90 26.66
CA ASN A 388 14.77 4.39 26.24
C ASN A 388 14.49 5.78 26.81
N TYR A 389 14.01 6.71 25.97
CA TYR A 389 13.73 8.09 26.34
C TYR A 389 12.23 8.39 26.43
N ARG A 390 11.38 7.43 26.11
CA ARG A 390 9.91 7.50 26.01
C ARG A 390 9.26 7.06 27.31
N SER A 391 9.34 5.78 27.61
CA SER A 391 8.51 5.10 28.60
C SER A 391 9.22 4.95 29.95
N SER A 392 8.45 4.80 31.01
CA SER A 392 8.96 4.43 32.35
C SER A 392 9.51 3.01 32.39
N GLN A 393 10.42 2.70 33.33
CA GLN A 393 11.00 1.36 33.48
C GLN A 393 9.93 0.31 33.73
N ARG A 394 8.87 0.63 34.48
CA ARG A 394 7.76 -0.29 34.77
C ARG A 394 7.03 -0.72 33.50
N ILE A 395 6.78 0.20 32.58
CA ILE A 395 6.15 -0.11 31.27
C ILE A 395 7.08 -0.95 30.42
N LEU A 396 8.39 -0.63 30.37
CA LEU A 396 9.36 -1.39 29.59
C LEU A 396 9.50 -2.83 30.08
N ASP A 397 9.58 -3.03 31.39
CA ASP A 397 9.67 -4.37 31.99
C ASP A 397 8.37 -5.18 31.75
N PHE A 398 7.23 -4.51 31.78
CA PHE A 398 5.95 -5.13 31.49
C PHE A 398 5.82 -5.49 30.01
N ALA A 399 6.18 -4.58 29.11
CA ALA A 399 6.14 -4.82 27.65
C ALA A 399 7.08 -5.95 27.22
N GLY A 400 8.23 -6.12 27.88
CA GLY A 400 9.15 -7.22 27.64
C GLY A 400 8.48 -8.59 27.81
N LYS A 401 7.57 -8.74 28.76
CA LYS A 401 6.82 -9.98 28.98
C LYS A 401 5.93 -10.36 27.80
N ALA A 402 5.47 -9.39 26.99
CA ALA A 402 4.59 -9.62 25.86
C ALA A 402 5.19 -10.62 24.85
N LEU A 403 6.50 -10.60 24.68
CA LEU A 403 7.21 -11.46 23.72
C LEU A 403 7.22 -12.95 24.15
N GLU A 404 7.04 -13.22 25.44
CA GLU A 404 7.07 -14.56 26.03
C GLU A 404 5.66 -15.13 26.28
N VAL A 405 4.61 -14.35 26.00
CA VAL A 405 3.24 -14.77 26.28
C VAL A 405 2.79 -15.87 25.30
N PRO A 406 2.34 -17.05 25.78
CA PRO A 406 1.85 -18.11 24.90
C PRO A 406 0.50 -17.72 24.25
N GLY A 407 0.40 -17.88 22.93
CA GLY A 407 -0.85 -17.65 22.19
C GLY A 407 -1.85 -18.80 22.32
N LYS A 408 -1.37 -20.00 22.67
CA LYS A 408 -2.23 -21.19 22.89
C LYS A 408 -1.77 -22.00 24.11
N LYS A 409 -2.69 -22.74 24.70
CA LYS A 409 -2.41 -23.57 25.89
C LYS A 409 -1.32 -24.61 25.66
N GLY A 410 -0.24 -24.51 26.44
CA GLY A 410 0.89 -25.46 26.39
C GLY A 410 1.80 -25.22 25.19
N GLU A 411 1.85 -24.03 24.71
CA GLU A 411 2.90 -23.54 23.81
C GLU A 411 4.14 -23.23 24.64
N GLU A 412 5.28 -23.70 24.17
CA GLU A 412 6.60 -23.25 24.62
C GLU A 412 7.00 -22.18 23.60
N VAL A 413 7.17 -20.95 24.06
CA VAL A 413 7.59 -19.82 23.21
C VAL A 413 9.08 -19.96 23.00
N ASP A 414 9.49 -20.08 21.74
CA ASP A 414 10.88 -20.13 21.32
C ASP A 414 11.14 -18.86 20.48
N LEU A 415 11.92 -17.96 21.02
CA LEU A 415 12.23 -16.71 20.35
C LEU A 415 13.50 -16.89 19.51
N ASP A 416 13.46 -16.50 18.23
CA ASP A 416 14.62 -16.54 17.34
C ASP A 416 15.81 -15.76 17.90
N ARG A 417 15.51 -14.72 18.71
CA ARG A 417 16.51 -13.88 19.36
C ARG A 417 16.05 -13.47 20.75
N GLU A 418 16.96 -13.54 21.73
CA GLU A 418 16.66 -13.05 23.08
C GLU A 418 16.45 -11.53 23.08
N PRO A 419 15.35 -11.04 23.70
CA PRO A 419 15.08 -9.60 23.75
C PRO A 419 16.04 -8.92 24.74
N ASP A 420 16.67 -7.84 24.30
CA ASP A 420 17.47 -7.00 25.16
C ASP A 420 16.58 -6.16 26.11
N SER A 421 16.93 -6.12 27.39
CA SER A 421 16.25 -5.26 28.35
C SER A 421 16.55 -3.79 28.08
N LEU A 422 15.48 -2.99 27.93
CA LEU A 422 15.58 -1.54 27.78
C LEU A 422 15.73 -0.86 29.15
N ILE A 423 16.43 0.27 29.18
CA ILE A 423 16.72 1.04 30.40
C ILE A 423 16.07 2.43 30.23
N ALA A 424 15.12 2.76 31.08
CA ALA A 424 14.47 4.08 31.05
C ALA A 424 15.48 5.21 31.36
N ALA A 425 15.38 6.26 30.56
CA ALA A 425 16.17 7.48 30.73
C ALA A 425 15.50 8.49 31.68
N LYS A 426 14.16 8.44 31.72
CA LYS A 426 13.33 9.29 32.59
C LYS A 426 13.02 8.53 33.89
N ASP A 427 13.20 9.17 35.03
CA ASP A 427 12.67 8.68 36.31
C ASP A 427 11.25 9.24 36.44
N THR A 428 10.27 8.52 35.92
CA THR A 428 8.86 8.94 36.00
C THR A 428 8.22 8.34 37.25
N ARG A 429 7.77 9.19 38.17
CA ARG A 429 7.06 8.75 39.39
C ARG A 429 5.59 8.39 39.09
N ASP A 430 5.03 8.99 38.07
CA ASP A 430 3.62 8.82 37.67
C ASP A 430 3.51 7.69 36.64
N THR A 431 3.48 6.46 37.13
CA THR A 431 3.32 5.28 36.26
C THR A 431 2.36 4.30 36.86
N GLU A 432 1.33 3.94 36.09
CA GLU A 432 0.36 2.94 36.46
C GLU A 432 0.07 1.98 35.30
N ILE A 433 -0.07 0.70 35.63
CA ILE A 433 -0.48 -0.35 34.69
C ILE A 433 -1.65 -1.07 35.33
N ASN A 434 -2.82 -0.95 34.73
CA ASN A 434 -4.08 -1.52 35.21
C ASN A 434 -4.76 -2.34 34.14
N SER A 435 -5.62 -3.26 34.59
CA SER A 435 -6.50 -4.01 33.72
C SER A 435 -7.91 -4.06 34.27
N PHE A 436 -8.88 -4.12 33.36
CA PHE A 436 -10.28 -4.27 33.75
C PHE A 436 -11.06 -5.13 32.75
N VAL A 437 -12.16 -5.70 33.24
CA VAL A 437 -13.09 -6.46 32.43
C VAL A 437 -14.52 -5.93 32.65
N ALA A 438 -15.35 -5.99 31.62
CA ALA A 438 -16.75 -5.58 31.71
C ALA A 438 -17.63 -6.40 30.76
N GLU A 439 -18.93 -6.58 31.07
CA GLU A 439 -19.89 -7.20 30.14
C GLU A 439 -20.07 -6.37 28.86
N LYS A 440 -19.91 -5.03 28.99
CA LYS A 440 -19.96 -4.07 27.87
C LYS A 440 -18.64 -3.29 27.84
N GLU A 441 -17.63 -3.90 27.28
CA GLU A 441 -16.27 -3.39 27.29
C GLU A 441 -16.17 -1.96 26.74
N VAL A 442 -16.80 -1.66 25.57
CA VAL A 442 -16.78 -0.31 24.96
C VAL A 442 -17.23 0.78 25.92
N ARG A 443 -18.30 0.49 26.73
CA ARG A 443 -18.78 1.44 27.73
C ARG A 443 -17.80 1.63 28.87
N ALA A 444 -17.14 0.56 29.29
CA ALA A 444 -16.17 0.61 30.38
C ALA A 444 -14.92 1.40 29.97
N VAL A 445 -14.48 1.23 28.73
CA VAL A 445 -13.35 2.02 28.18
C VAL A 445 -13.68 3.51 28.16
N LEU A 446 -14.88 3.89 27.68
CA LEU A 446 -15.29 5.31 27.67
C LEU A 446 -15.46 5.87 29.09
N ALA A 447 -16.06 5.11 30.02
CA ALA A 447 -16.20 5.55 31.42
C ALA A 447 -14.84 5.76 32.07
N LYS A 448 -13.89 4.85 31.84
CA LYS A 448 -12.53 4.97 32.39
C LYS A 448 -11.75 6.12 31.74
N LEU A 449 -11.95 6.38 30.44
CA LEU A 449 -11.40 7.55 29.77
C LEU A 449 -11.86 8.84 30.44
N VAL A 450 -13.16 9.01 30.66
CA VAL A 450 -13.74 10.19 31.31
C VAL A 450 -13.22 10.31 32.77
N GLU A 451 -13.16 9.19 33.52
CA GLU A 451 -12.58 9.16 34.86
C GLU A 451 -11.13 9.68 34.87
N ILE A 452 -10.30 9.25 33.96
CA ILE A 452 -8.87 9.65 33.90
C ILE A 452 -8.73 11.15 33.62
N VAL A 453 -9.52 11.68 32.70
CA VAL A 453 -9.44 13.08 32.29
C VAL A 453 -10.12 14.01 33.29
N GLU A 454 -11.32 13.66 33.78
CA GLU A 454 -12.15 14.58 34.54
C GLU A 454 -11.92 14.50 36.07
N SER A 455 -11.33 13.41 36.60
CA SER A 455 -11.15 13.25 38.06
C SER A 455 -10.05 14.16 38.64
N GLY A 456 -9.07 14.59 37.84
CA GLY A 456 -7.87 15.27 38.29
C GLY A 456 -6.92 14.43 39.17
N GLU A 457 -7.22 13.12 39.31
CA GLU A 457 -6.36 12.19 40.08
C GLU A 457 -5.12 11.77 39.28
N TYR A 458 -5.23 11.70 37.95
CA TYR A 458 -4.17 11.32 37.04
C TYR A 458 -3.43 12.56 36.55
N ARG A 459 -2.10 12.56 36.66
CA ARG A 459 -1.26 13.71 36.31
C ARG A 459 0.02 13.29 35.60
N ILE A 460 0.57 14.15 34.77
CA ILE A 460 1.85 13.97 34.11
C ILE A 460 2.75 15.16 34.45
N GLY A 461 3.78 14.87 35.23
CA GLY A 461 4.72 15.94 35.68
C GLY A 461 4.08 17.05 36.50
N GLY A 462 2.86 16.82 36.98
CA GLY A 462 2.05 17.78 37.77
C GLY A 462 0.91 18.43 37.03
N ASP A 463 0.85 18.31 35.69
CA ASP A 463 -0.22 18.80 34.83
C ASP A 463 -1.36 17.78 34.77
N GLU A 464 -2.59 18.25 34.57
CA GLU A 464 -3.77 17.42 34.42
C GLU A 464 -3.76 16.80 33.01
N ILE A 465 -4.31 15.58 32.87
CA ILE A 465 -4.41 14.86 31.59
C ILE A 465 -5.54 15.44 30.79
N GLU A 466 -5.28 15.74 29.50
CA GLU A 466 -6.29 16.15 28.54
C GLU A 466 -6.72 14.97 27.67
N TYR A 467 -7.86 15.09 26.96
CA TYR A 467 -8.30 14.05 26.01
C TYR A 467 -7.24 13.78 24.93
N GLY A 468 -6.55 14.81 24.45
CA GLY A 468 -5.47 14.69 23.46
C GLY A 468 -4.25 13.87 23.91
N ASP A 469 -4.07 13.68 25.22
CA ASP A 469 -2.98 12.86 25.79
C ASP A 469 -3.29 11.36 25.74
N VAL A 470 -4.52 10.97 25.36
CA VAL A 470 -5.01 9.59 25.48
C VAL A 470 -5.16 8.94 24.12
N ALA A 471 -4.61 7.73 23.98
CA ALA A 471 -4.85 6.87 22.82
C ALA A 471 -5.50 5.54 23.22
N ILE A 472 -6.44 5.09 22.43
CA ILE A 472 -7.15 3.83 22.59
C ILE A 472 -6.85 2.94 21.39
N PHE A 473 -6.16 1.83 21.61
CA PHE A 473 -5.76 0.89 20.58
C PHE A 473 -6.61 -0.36 20.60
N SER A 474 -6.94 -0.86 19.42
CA SER A 474 -7.57 -2.17 19.25
C SER A 474 -6.91 -2.96 18.11
N ARG A 475 -7.07 -4.30 18.15
CA ARG A 475 -6.54 -5.17 17.08
C ARG A 475 -7.31 -4.99 15.78
N ASN A 476 -8.59 -4.69 15.84
CA ASN A 476 -9.46 -4.58 14.67
C ASN A 476 -10.27 -3.26 14.66
N ARG A 477 -10.65 -2.87 13.44
CA ARG A 477 -11.37 -1.62 13.19
C ARG A 477 -12.80 -1.62 13.73
N SER A 478 -13.44 -2.80 13.89
CA SER A 478 -14.83 -2.88 14.32
C SER A 478 -15.06 -2.35 15.72
N PHE A 479 -14.17 -2.68 16.65
CA PHE A 479 -14.22 -2.18 18.03
C PHE A 479 -14.01 -0.65 18.07
N ALA A 480 -13.02 -0.16 17.33
CA ALA A 480 -12.72 1.27 17.27
C ALA A 480 -13.91 2.09 16.74
N ARG A 481 -14.60 1.59 15.71
CA ARG A 481 -15.82 2.24 15.17
C ARG A 481 -16.99 2.22 16.14
N GLU A 482 -17.20 1.10 16.85
CA GLU A 482 -18.24 1.00 17.87
C GLU A 482 -17.98 2.00 18.99
N LEU A 483 -16.72 2.15 19.39
CA LEU A 483 -16.29 3.09 20.43
C LEU A 483 -16.50 4.55 19.97
N ASP A 484 -16.05 4.92 18.78
CA ASP A 484 -16.27 6.28 18.22
C ASP A 484 -17.75 6.61 18.10
N LYS A 485 -18.57 5.67 17.62
CA LYS A 485 -20.02 5.86 17.54
C LYS A 485 -20.63 6.15 18.91
N LEU A 486 -20.32 5.32 19.91
CA LEU A 486 -20.87 5.50 21.26
C LEU A 486 -20.35 6.78 21.91
N ALA A 487 -19.08 7.14 21.69
CA ALA A 487 -18.51 8.39 22.17
C ALA A 487 -19.25 9.61 21.62
N ARG A 488 -19.57 9.62 20.33
CA ARG A 488 -20.39 10.67 19.70
C ARG A 488 -21.79 10.75 20.29
N GLU A 489 -22.45 9.62 20.54
CA GLU A 489 -23.78 9.56 21.18
C GLU A 489 -23.77 10.15 22.61
N GLN A 490 -22.64 10.09 23.30
CA GLN A 490 -22.44 10.57 24.67
C GLN A 490 -21.71 11.93 24.73
N ASN A 491 -21.39 12.57 23.60
CA ASN A 491 -20.60 13.79 23.48
C ASN A 491 -19.21 13.72 24.14
N ILE A 492 -18.60 12.53 24.20
CA ILE A 492 -17.22 12.36 24.70
C ILE A 492 -16.24 12.71 23.56
N PRO A 493 -15.20 13.55 23.81
CA PRO A 493 -14.22 13.94 22.79
C PRO A 493 -13.32 12.77 22.39
N VAL A 494 -13.72 12.05 21.36
CA VAL A 494 -12.97 10.93 20.78
C VAL A 494 -12.90 11.10 19.28
N GLY A 495 -11.74 10.86 18.70
CA GLY A 495 -11.48 10.88 17.27
C GLY A 495 -10.99 9.52 16.77
N TYR A 496 -11.63 8.95 15.75
CA TYR A 496 -11.18 7.72 15.12
C TYR A 496 -10.20 8.05 13.98
N GLU A 497 -8.96 7.58 14.11
CA GLU A 497 -7.90 7.72 13.11
C GLU A 497 -7.79 6.45 12.24
N GLY A 498 -8.82 6.05 11.62
CA GLY A 498 -8.83 4.86 10.75
C GLY A 498 -9.43 5.14 9.39
N GLY A 499 -9.62 6.41 9.06
CA GLY A 499 -10.33 6.86 7.87
C GLY A 499 -11.83 6.56 7.92
N ALA A 500 -12.56 7.09 6.96
CA ALA A 500 -13.99 6.88 6.80
C ALA A 500 -14.27 5.96 5.61
N GLU A 501 -15.30 5.11 5.72
CA GLU A 501 -15.83 4.34 4.60
C GLU A 501 -16.65 5.26 3.69
N ILE A 502 -15.97 6.19 3.00
CA ILE A 502 -16.60 7.28 2.25
C ILE A 502 -17.61 6.78 1.21
N PHE A 503 -17.36 5.61 0.60
CA PHE A 503 -18.23 5.00 -0.40
C PHE A 503 -19.49 4.35 0.19
N LYS A 504 -19.55 4.11 1.51
CA LYS A 504 -20.75 3.63 2.24
C LYS A 504 -21.63 4.76 2.76
N THR A 505 -21.19 6.00 2.62
CA THR A 505 -22.01 7.18 2.97
C THR A 505 -23.14 7.39 1.97
N ASP A 506 -24.19 8.12 2.37
CA ASP A 506 -25.30 8.44 1.46
C ASP A 506 -24.83 9.06 0.14
N PRO A 507 -23.89 10.05 0.13
CA PRO A 507 -23.30 10.56 -1.12
C PRO A 507 -22.65 9.47 -1.96
N GLY A 508 -21.88 8.57 -1.35
CA GLY A 508 -21.20 7.48 -2.05
C GLY A 508 -22.19 6.48 -2.68
N LEU A 509 -23.22 6.11 -1.94
CA LEU A 509 -24.26 5.19 -2.43
C LEU A 509 -25.11 5.80 -3.54
N LEU A 510 -25.46 7.10 -3.42
CA LEU A 510 -26.19 7.82 -4.47
C LEU A 510 -25.36 8.01 -5.73
N LEU A 511 -24.09 8.34 -5.59
CA LEU A 511 -23.20 8.42 -6.75
C LEU A 511 -23.09 7.07 -7.46
N LEU A 512 -22.89 5.97 -6.73
CA LEU A 512 -22.88 4.62 -7.29
C LEU A 512 -24.19 4.29 -8.02
N ALA A 513 -25.33 4.70 -7.46
CA ALA A 513 -26.64 4.47 -8.08
C ALA A 513 -26.74 5.20 -9.44
N TRP A 514 -26.31 6.46 -9.51
CA TRP A 514 -26.28 7.20 -10.75
C TRP A 514 -25.26 6.65 -11.77
N LEU A 515 -24.08 6.22 -11.33
CA LEU A 515 -23.10 5.57 -12.20
C LEU A 515 -23.68 4.29 -12.83
N ARG A 516 -24.40 3.47 -12.05
CA ARG A 516 -25.09 2.28 -12.59
C ARG A 516 -26.14 2.59 -13.63
N VAL A 517 -26.89 3.68 -13.46
CA VAL A 517 -27.88 4.13 -14.42
C VAL A 517 -27.23 4.74 -15.67
N LEU A 518 -26.09 5.42 -15.50
CA LEU A 518 -25.27 5.91 -16.63
C LEU A 518 -24.71 4.78 -17.47
N ASP A 519 -24.28 3.68 -16.85
CA ASP A 519 -23.77 2.49 -17.55
C ASP A 519 -24.90 1.72 -18.23
N ASN A 520 -26.05 1.65 -17.58
CA ASN A 520 -27.23 0.97 -18.09
C ASN A 520 -28.50 1.70 -17.65
N ASP A 521 -29.16 2.37 -18.61
CA ASP A 521 -30.40 3.14 -18.39
C ASP A 521 -31.51 2.34 -17.70
N ASP A 522 -31.51 1.01 -17.86
CA ASP A 522 -32.47 0.08 -17.24
C ASP A 522 -31.98 -0.52 -15.92
N SER A 523 -30.92 0.00 -15.33
CA SER A 523 -30.34 -0.51 -14.09
C SER A 523 -31.33 -0.48 -12.93
N ARG A 524 -31.97 -1.61 -12.64
CA ARG A 524 -32.94 -1.72 -11.52
C ARG A 524 -32.31 -1.39 -10.17
N ARG A 525 -31.03 -1.78 -9.96
CA ARG A 525 -30.27 -1.49 -8.73
C ARG A 525 -30.04 0.01 -8.57
N GLY A 526 -29.64 0.69 -9.64
CA GLY A 526 -29.42 2.13 -9.62
C GLY A 526 -30.72 2.88 -9.38
N TRP A 527 -31.74 2.63 -10.19
CA TRP A 527 -33.03 3.28 -10.09
C TRP A 527 -33.73 3.06 -8.75
N SER A 528 -33.62 1.86 -8.15
CA SER A 528 -34.21 1.61 -6.82
C SER A 528 -33.70 2.58 -5.77
N VAL A 529 -32.40 2.82 -5.70
CA VAL A 529 -31.79 3.75 -4.74
C VAL A 529 -32.21 5.19 -5.02
N ILE A 530 -32.19 5.59 -6.30
CA ILE A 530 -32.55 6.96 -6.71
C ILE A 530 -34.02 7.28 -6.41
N LEU A 531 -34.92 6.33 -6.68
CA LEU A 531 -36.35 6.49 -6.44
C LEU A 531 -36.67 6.48 -4.92
N GLU A 532 -36.01 5.64 -4.14
CA GLU A 532 -36.15 5.62 -2.68
C GLU A 532 -35.72 6.97 -2.08
N ASP A 533 -34.60 7.50 -2.51
CA ASP A 533 -34.14 8.82 -2.08
C ASP A 533 -35.08 9.95 -2.51
N ALA A 534 -35.70 9.84 -3.69
CA ALA A 534 -36.73 10.76 -4.16
C ALA A 534 -38.06 10.65 -3.39
N GLY A 535 -38.16 9.72 -2.42
CA GLY A 535 -39.30 9.59 -1.53
C GLY A 535 -40.39 8.61 -1.98
N TYR A 536 -40.15 7.82 -3.04
CA TYR A 536 -41.10 6.80 -3.48
C TYR A 536 -41.05 5.59 -2.54
N ASN A 537 -42.22 5.08 -2.17
CA ASN A 537 -42.29 3.84 -1.38
C ASN A 537 -42.00 2.59 -2.22
N ILE A 538 -41.80 1.45 -1.57
CA ILE A 538 -41.34 0.23 -2.22
C ILE A 538 -42.33 -0.31 -3.29
N GLU A 539 -43.65 -0.05 -3.15
CA GLU A 539 -44.65 -0.48 -4.14
C GLU A 539 -44.61 0.44 -5.36
N GLU A 540 -44.42 1.73 -5.16
CA GLU A 540 -44.26 2.73 -6.22
C GLU A 540 -42.93 2.49 -6.99
N VAL A 541 -41.84 2.26 -6.27
CA VAL A 541 -40.54 1.91 -6.87
C VAL A 541 -40.69 0.67 -7.74
N LYS A 542 -41.34 -0.39 -7.23
CA LYS A 542 -41.57 -1.60 -8.02
C LYS A 542 -42.39 -1.33 -9.26
N TYR A 543 -43.46 -0.55 -9.15
CA TYR A 543 -44.33 -0.19 -10.26
C TYR A 543 -43.56 0.58 -11.34
N ILE A 544 -42.81 1.63 -10.96
CA ILE A 544 -42.00 2.43 -11.86
C ILE A 544 -40.96 1.56 -12.60
N LEU A 545 -40.29 0.67 -11.87
CA LEU A 545 -39.28 -0.24 -12.44
C LEU A 545 -39.89 -1.27 -13.41
N ASP A 546 -41.11 -1.76 -13.14
CA ASP A 546 -41.77 -2.77 -13.99
C ASP A 546 -42.34 -2.12 -15.27
N GLU A 547 -42.92 -0.92 -15.18
CA GLU A 547 -43.49 -0.17 -16.30
C GLU A 547 -42.45 0.68 -17.04
N ARG A 548 -41.27 0.90 -16.45
CA ARG A 548 -40.21 1.78 -16.93
C ARG A 548 -40.67 3.24 -17.13
N ASP A 549 -41.59 3.69 -16.31
CA ASP A 549 -42.16 5.06 -16.34
C ASP A 549 -41.43 5.93 -15.30
N TYR A 550 -40.20 6.27 -15.63
CA TYR A 550 -39.32 7.03 -14.73
C TYR A 550 -39.74 8.53 -14.66
N PRO A 551 -39.63 9.18 -13.49
CA PRO A 551 -39.93 10.59 -13.33
C PRO A 551 -39.12 11.48 -14.28
N GLU A 552 -39.82 12.43 -14.94
CA GLU A 552 -39.26 13.26 -16.02
C GLU A 552 -38.06 14.12 -15.55
N ASP A 553 -38.07 14.58 -14.32
CA ASP A 553 -36.96 15.35 -13.72
C ASP A 553 -35.71 14.48 -13.50
N LEU A 554 -35.87 13.21 -13.12
CA LEU A 554 -34.76 12.27 -12.96
C LEU A 554 -34.19 11.86 -14.32
N VAL A 555 -35.05 11.63 -15.32
CA VAL A 555 -34.61 11.35 -16.71
C VAL A 555 -33.85 12.55 -17.28
N THR A 556 -34.39 13.76 -17.10
CA THR A 556 -33.69 14.99 -17.54
C THR A 556 -32.33 15.15 -16.87
N PHE A 557 -32.23 14.78 -15.59
CA PHE A 557 -30.97 14.82 -14.88
C PHE A 557 -29.99 13.75 -15.39
N LEU A 558 -30.46 12.55 -15.70
CA LEU A 558 -29.65 11.51 -16.35
C LEU A 558 -29.05 12.01 -17.67
N GLU A 559 -29.89 12.66 -18.54
CA GLU A 559 -29.38 13.21 -19.80
C GLU A 559 -28.32 14.30 -19.57
N LYS A 560 -28.47 15.09 -18.51
CA LYS A 560 -27.42 16.03 -18.10
C LYS A 560 -26.13 15.32 -17.72
N LEU A 561 -26.20 14.24 -16.94
CA LEU A 561 -25.02 13.46 -16.55
C LEU A 561 -24.35 12.79 -17.77
N LYS A 562 -25.15 12.29 -18.73
CA LYS A 562 -24.62 11.71 -20.00
C LYS A 562 -23.86 12.72 -20.85
N SER A 563 -24.11 14.00 -20.68
CA SER A 563 -23.37 15.06 -21.36
C SER A 563 -22.04 15.43 -20.72
N SER A 564 -21.72 14.86 -19.56
CA SER A 564 -20.45 15.10 -18.85
C SER A 564 -19.40 14.06 -19.27
N TYR A 565 -18.20 14.51 -19.57
CA TYR A 565 -17.09 13.65 -20.03
C TYR A 565 -16.11 13.30 -18.91
N ASP A 566 -16.17 13.99 -17.77
CA ASP A 566 -15.31 13.76 -16.60
C ASP A 566 -16.13 13.18 -15.45
N VAL A 567 -15.65 12.07 -14.89
CA VAL A 567 -16.32 11.39 -13.77
C VAL A 567 -16.35 12.26 -12.51
N GLY A 568 -15.34 13.08 -12.30
CA GLY A 568 -15.34 14.07 -11.22
C GLY A 568 -16.44 15.15 -11.41
N GLU A 569 -16.75 15.51 -12.64
CA GLU A 569 -17.88 16.41 -12.95
C GLU A 569 -19.23 15.71 -12.71
N VAL A 570 -19.35 14.43 -13.10
CA VAL A 570 -20.52 13.61 -12.77
C VAL A 570 -20.73 13.57 -11.27
N ALA A 571 -19.69 13.26 -10.49
CA ALA A 571 -19.76 13.20 -9.03
C ALA A 571 -20.21 14.56 -8.43
N ARG A 572 -19.59 15.68 -8.83
CA ARG A 572 -19.98 17.02 -8.39
C ARG A 572 -21.41 17.34 -8.76
N THR A 573 -21.84 17.03 -9.99
CA THR A 573 -23.20 17.30 -10.45
C THR A 573 -24.23 16.51 -9.65
N VAL A 574 -23.92 15.26 -9.28
CA VAL A 574 -24.75 14.45 -8.39
C VAL A 574 -24.79 15.09 -7.00
N PHE A 575 -23.64 15.41 -6.40
CA PHE A 575 -23.60 15.99 -5.06
C PHE A 575 -24.29 17.36 -4.98
N ASP A 576 -24.12 18.21 -5.98
CA ASP A 576 -24.82 19.50 -6.09
C ASP A 576 -26.36 19.32 -6.12
N ARG A 577 -26.89 18.31 -6.82
CA ARG A 577 -28.32 18.03 -6.88
C ARG A 577 -28.89 17.72 -5.51
N TYR A 578 -28.16 16.93 -4.71
CA TYR A 578 -28.60 16.47 -3.39
C TYR A 578 -28.14 17.37 -2.24
N GLY A 579 -27.44 18.46 -2.54
CA GLY A 579 -26.95 19.41 -1.55
C GLY A 579 -25.86 18.88 -0.64
N PHE A 580 -25.11 17.89 -1.10
CA PHE A 580 -23.97 17.36 -0.39
C PHE A 580 -22.72 18.24 -0.61
N ASP A 581 -22.29 18.92 0.45
CA ASP A 581 -21.10 19.79 0.45
C ASP A 581 -20.37 19.55 1.79
N ASN A 582 -19.51 18.56 1.84
CA ASN A 582 -18.81 18.16 3.06
C ASN A 582 -17.49 17.45 2.73
N PRO A 583 -16.56 17.31 3.69
CA PRO A 583 -15.25 16.67 3.45
C PRO A 583 -15.30 15.25 2.85
N PHE A 584 -16.36 14.48 3.10
CA PHE A 584 -16.52 13.15 2.50
C PHE A 584 -16.75 13.24 1.00
N THR A 585 -17.56 14.17 0.53
CA THR A 585 -17.81 14.37 -0.90
C THR A 585 -16.58 14.86 -1.64
N ASP A 586 -15.81 15.76 -1.03
CA ASP A 586 -14.53 16.21 -1.59
C ASP A 586 -13.56 15.04 -1.73
N ARG A 587 -13.44 14.21 -0.69
CA ARG A 587 -12.57 13.05 -0.72
C ARG A 587 -13.02 12.00 -1.74
N ILE A 588 -14.33 11.75 -1.90
CA ILE A 588 -14.85 10.86 -2.96
C ILE A 588 -14.44 11.38 -4.34
N ILE A 589 -14.59 12.67 -4.59
CA ILE A 589 -14.21 13.28 -5.88
C ILE A 589 -12.71 13.11 -6.13
N GLU A 590 -11.87 13.39 -5.14
CA GLU A 590 -10.42 13.23 -5.25
C GLU A 590 -10.03 11.78 -5.60
N VAL A 591 -10.54 10.80 -4.84
CA VAL A 591 -10.24 9.39 -5.07
C VAL A 591 -10.72 8.94 -6.44
N VAL A 592 -11.93 9.33 -6.84
CA VAL A 592 -12.47 8.97 -8.16
C VAL A 592 -11.64 9.58 -9.28
N GLN A 593 -11.20 10.83 -9.14
CA GLN A 593 -10.33 11.48 -10.13
C GLN A 593 -8.93 10.83 -10.17
N GLU A 594 -8.34 10.52 -9.03
CA GLU A 594 -7.04 9.85 -8.94
C GLU A 594 -7.10 8.47 -9.64
N VAL A 595 -8.09 7.66 -9.29
CA VAL A 595 -8.27 6.32 -9.83
C VAL A 595 -8.57 6.36 -11.34
N PHE A 596 -9.41 7.28 -11.79
CA PHE A 596 -9.78 7.41 -13.21
C PHE A 596 -8.64 7.99 -14.06
N SER A 597 -7.78 8.84 -13.49
CA SER A 597 -6.62 9.39 -14.18
C SER A 597 -5.44 8.42 -14.24
N SER A 598 -5.34 7.51 -13.29
CA SER A 598 -4.21 6.56 -13.17
C SER A 598 -4.39 5.27 -14.00
N SER A 599 -5.60 5.00 -14.50
CA SER A 599 -5.88 3.84 -15.37
C SER A 599 -6.90 4.22 -16.45
N TYR A 600 -6.90 3.48 -17.56
CA TYR A 600 -7.96 3.60 -18.60
C TYR A 600 -9.24 2.88 -18.11
N MET A 601 -9.78 3.29 -16.96
CA MET A 601 -11.00 2.73 -16.43
C MET A 601 -12.20 3.13 -17.29
N ASN A 602 -13.00 2.16 -17.70
CA ASN A 602 -14.34 2.41 -18.21
C ASN A 602 -15.34 2.53 -17.06
N LEU A 603 -16.56 2.94 -17.35
CA LEU A 603 -17.61 3.15 -16.36
C LEU A 603 -17.94 1.87 -15.56
N GLY A 604 -17.96 0.70 -16.23
CA GLY A 604 -18.17 -0.58 -15.56
C GLY A 604 -17.07 -0.90 -14.53
N SER A 605 -15.80 -0.67 -14.89
CA SER A 605 -14.68 -0.87 -13.94
C SER A 605 -14.74 0.11 -12.77
N LEU A 606 -15.25 1.32 -12.96
CA LEU A 606 -15.44 2.26 -11.86
C LEU A 606 -16.58 1.82 -10.94
N ILE A 607 -17.67 1.27 -11.46
CA ILE A 607 -18.74 0.67 -10.66
C ILE A 607 -18.19 -0.49 -9.82
N ASP A 608 -17.41 -1.38 -10.44
CA ASP A 608 -16.75 -2.48 -9.72
C ASP A 608 -15.81 -1.96 -8.63
N PHE A 609 -15.09 -0.87 -8.88
CA PHE A 609 -14.24 -0.21 -7.88
C PHE A 609 -15.07 0.28 -6.68
N PHE A 610 -16.21 0.94 -6.91
CA PHE A 610 -17.12 1.37 -5.83
C PHE A 610 -17.67 0.18 -5.02
N GLU A 611 -18.19 -0.85 -5.72
CA GLU A 611 -18.75 -2.04 -5.08
C GLU A 611 -17.71 -2.74 -4.20
N ARG A 612 -16.47 -2.86 -4.66
CA ARG A 612 -15.37 -3.43 -3.87
C ARG A 612 -14.99 -2.60 -2.66
N ASN A 613 -14.91 -1.29 -2.79
CA ASN A 613 -14.67 -0.42 -1.65
C ASN A 613 -15.75 -0.60 -0.58
N ILE A 614 -17.01 -0.75 -1.00
CA ILE A 614 -18.13 -1.00 -0.11
C ILE A 614 -18.00 -2.39 0.53
N ASP A 615 -17.74 -3.44 -0.25
CA ASP A 615 -17.68 -4.82 0.23
C ASP A 615 -16.49 -5.05 1.17
N ASN A 616 -15.31 -4.52 0.82
CA ASN A 616 -14.10 -4.64 1.63
C ASN A 616 -14.12 -3.73 2.88
N GLY A 617 -15.00 -2.71 2.92
CA GLY A 617 -15.02 -1.72 3.99
C GLY A 617 -13.77 -0.85 4.00
N GLU A 618 -13.31 -0.47 2.82
CA GLU A 618 -12.13 0.39 2.68
C GLU A 618 -12.37 1.77 3.27
N THR A 619 -11.33 2.32 3.87
CA THR A 619 -11.37 3.60 4.54
C THR A 619 -10.38 4.58 3.92
N TYR A 620 -10.77 5.83 3.87
CA TYR A 620 -9.97 6.94 3.34
C TYR A 620 -9.85 8.04 4.38
N ASP A 621 -8.68 8.62 4.50
CA ASP A 621 -8.47 9.72 5.42
C ASP A 621 -9.30 10.93 4.98
N VAL A 622 -10.05 11.47 5.93
CA VAL A 622 -10.87 12.66 5.75
C VAL A 622 -10.48 13.63 6.85
N ASP A 623 -9.98 14.79 6.48
CA ASP A 623 -9.55 15.80 7.43
C ASP A 623 -10.70 16.18 8.39
N SER A 624 -10.59 15.75 9.62
CA SER A 624 -11.46 16.14 10.72
C SER A 624 -10.59 16.59 11.89
N GLU A 625 -10.18 17.84 11.89
CA GLU A 625 -9.51 18.42 13.04
C GLU A 625 -10.47 18.47 14.24
N LYS A 626 -10.28 17.55 15.18
CA LYS A 626 -10.83 17.69 16.53
C LYS A 626 -9.69 18.12 17.45
N GLU A 627 -9.64 19.40 17.78
CA GLU A 627 -8.77 19.87 18.84
C GLU A 627 -9.13 19.17 20.17
N ASN A 628 -8.13 18.64 20.89
CA ASN A 628 -8.23 17.99 22.19
C ASN A 628 -9.26 16.83 22.26
N ALA A 629 -9.05 15.78 21.47
CA ALA A 629 -9.84 14.55 21.49
C ALA A 629 -8.94 13.33 21.70
N ALA A 630 -9.45 12.32 22.43
CA ALA A 630 -8.75 11.04 22.58
C ALA A 630 -8.71 10.30 21.23
N THR A 631 -7.52 9.83 20.87
CA THR A 631 -7.28 9.15 19.59
C THR A 631 -7.68 7.68 19.68
N VAL A 632 -8.50 7.20 18.75
CA VAL A 632 -8.83 5.78 18.61
C VAL A 632 -8.30 5.24 17.30
N GLN A 633 -7.51 4.17 17.35
CA GLN A 633 -6.90 3.59 16.14
C GLN A 633 -6.54 2.11 16.31
N THR A 634 -6.08 1.48 15.23
CA THR A 634 -5.55 0.12 15.31
C THR A 634 -4.13 0.13 15.85
N ILE A 635 -3.68 -0.99 16.43
CA ILE A 635 -2.28 -1.12 16.89
C ILE A 635 -1.28 -0.91 15.73
N HIS A 636 -1.61 -1.34 14.51
CA HIS A 636 -0.73 -1.17 13.35
C HIS A 636 -0.54 0.30 12.98
N SER A 637 -1.63 1.08 13.00
CA SER A 637 -1.58 2.52 12.72
C SER A 637 -0.81 3.29 13.80
N ALA A 638 -0.80 2.78 15.04
CA ALA A 638 -0.10 3.40 16.17
C ALA A 638 1.43 3.21 16.13
N LYS A 639 1.96 2.42 15.19
CA LYS A 639 3.43 2.23 15.10
C LYS A 639 4.12 3.56 14.81
N GLY A 640 5.19 3.85 15.53
CA GLY A 640 5.93 5.12 15.45
C GLY A 640 5.42 6.20 16.40
N LEU A 641 4.14 6.17 16.78
CA LEU A 641 3.54 7.16 17.68
C LEU A 641 3.85 6.88 19.16
N GLU A 642 3.58 7.89 20.02
CA GLU A 642 3.72 7.78 21.48
C GLU A 642 2.68 8.65 22.17
N TYR A 643 2.17 8.17 23.30
CA TYR A 643 1.13 8.85 24.05
C TYR A 643 1.36 8.72 25.55
N PRO A 644 1.07 9.77 26.31
CA PRO A 644 1.15 9.74 27.77
C PRO A 644 0.29 8.65 28.41
N VAL A 645 -0.92 8.43 27.86
CA VAL A 645 -1.90 7.44 28.33
C VAL A 645 -2.32 6.53 27.19
N VAL A 646 -2.21 5.24 27.37
CA VAL A 646 -2.60 4.24 26.37
C VAL A 646 -3.61 3.25 26.94
N PHE A 647 -4.71 3.05 26.22
CA PHE A 647 -5.60 1.91 26.39
C PHE A 647 -5.30 0.86 25.31
N LEU A 648 -5.11 -0.37 25.72
CA LEU A 648 -5.14 -1.52 24.83
C LEU A 648 -6.43 -2.29 25.07
N ALA A 649 -7.41 -2.07 24.20
CA ALA A 649 -8.76 -2.58 24.32
C ALA A 649 -9.01 -3.79 23.40
N ASN A 650 -10.13 -4.49 23.63
CA ASN A 650 -10.58 -5.64 22.87
C ASN A 650 -9.61 -6.82 22.89
N MET A 651 -8.97 -7.06 24.05
CA MET A 651 -8.10 -8.21 24.24
C MET A 651 -8.92 -9.50 24.45
N ASN A 652 -9.84 -9.76 23.52
CA ASN A 652 -10.80 -10.85 23.59
C ASN A 652 -10.31 -12.10 22.84
N SER A 653 -10.74 -13.28 23.30
CA SER A 653 -10.46 -14.54 22.63
C SER A 653 -11.01 -14.51 21.19
N GLN A 654 -10.21 -14.98 20.23
CA GLN A 654 -10.46 -14.93 18.78
C GLN A 654 -10.31 -13.53 18.13
N GLN A 655 -10.02 -12.49 18.91
CA GLN A 655 -9.75 -11.14 18.41
C GLN A 655 -8.24 -10.83 18.50
N PHE A 656 -7.64 -10.99 19.69
CA PHE A 656 -6.23 -10.75 19.91
C PHE A 656 -5.64 -11.73 20.95
N PRO A 657 -4.75 -12.69 20.56
CA PRO A 657 -4.15 -12.83 19.24
C PRO A 657 -5.12 -13.31 18.17
N SER A 658 -4.95 -12.83 16.96
CA SER A 658 -5.70 -13.28 15.80
C SER A 658 -5.31 -14.73 15.45
N THR A 659 -6.33 -15.56 15.18
CA THR A 659 -6.11 -16.95 14.75
C THR A 659 -6.30 -17.12 13.24
N ASN A 660 -6.51 -16.05 12.52
CA ASN A 660 -6.75 -16.09 11.09
C ASN A 660 -5.47 -16.52 10.36
N SER A 661 -5.28 -17.85 10.25
CA SER A 661 -4.45 -18.37 9.18
C SER A 661 -5.12 -17.95 7.86
N SER A 662 -4.41 -17.28 6.98
CA SER A 662 -4.86 -16.96 5.63
C SER A 662 -5.57 -18.18 5.04
N GLY A 663 -6.86 -18.04 4.73
CA GLY A 663 -7.66 -19.11 4.13
C GLY A 663 -7.33 -19.35 2.66
N GLU A 664 -6.21 -18.84 2.19
CA GLU A 664 -5.76 -18.88 0.80
C GLU A 664 -5.73 -20.30 0.27
N THR A 665 -6.36 -20.49 -0.89
CA THR A 665 -6.43 -21.78 -1.54
C THR A 665 -5.07 -22.19 -2.10
N ILE A 666 -4.35 -21.24 -2.71
CA ILE A 666 -2.97 -21.42 -3.18
C ILE A 666 -2.09 -20.47 -2.37
N PHE A 667 -0.99 -20.99 -1.83
CA PHE A 667 -0.09 -20.24 -0.96
C PHE A 667 1.36 -20.69 -1.14
N TYR A 668 2.27 -19.84 -0.74
CA TYR A 668 3.70 -20.12 -0.68
C TYR A 668 4.19 -20.16 0.78
N ASP A 669 5.18 -21.01 1.04
CA ASP A 669 5.89 -21.13 2.32
C ASP A 669 7.32 -21.55 2.04
N ASP A 670 8.28 -20.97 2.74
CA ASP A 670 9.71 -21.17 2.45
C ASP A 670 10.17 -22.64 2.61
N LEU A 671 9.57 -23.38 3.56
CA LEU A 671 9.91 -24.78 3.79
C LEU A 671 9.27 -25.71 2.76
N ILE A 672 7.99 -25.52 2.48
CA ILE A 672 7.22 -26.47 1.68
C ILE A 672 6.96 -26.00 0.24
N GLY A 673 7.38 -24.76 -0.08
CA GLY A 673 7.19 -24.15 -1.39
C GLY A 673 5.74 -23.82 -1.71
N LEU A 674 5.45 -23.71 -3.00
CA LEU A 674 4.11 -23.40 -3.51
C LEU A 674 3.17 -24.60 -3.31
N ARG A 675 1.96 -24.35 -2.78
CA ARG A 675 0.95 -25.37 -2.44
C ARG A 675 -0.46 -24.96 -2.79
N ASN A 676 -1.26 -25.98 -3.11
CA ASN A 676 -2.71 -25.86 -3.27
C ASN A 676 -3.42 -26.59 -2.12
N ARG A 677 -4.26 -25.89 -1.34
CA ARG A 677 -5.01 -26.49 -0.20
C ARG A 677 -6.23 -27.30 -0.63
N LYS A 678 -6.78 -27.00 -1.80
CA LYS A 678 -8.00 -27.64 -2.31
C LYS A 678 -7.74 -28.23 -3.69
N SER A 679 -8.33 -29.36 -3.96
CA SER A 679 -8.32 -29.99 -5.27
C SER A 679 -9.74 -30.16 -5.79
N PHE A 680 -9.90 -30.19 -7.10
CA PHE A 680 -11.15 -30.50 -7.78
C PHE A 680 -11.06 -31.87 -8.40
N SER A 681 -12.07 -32.72 -8.15
CA SER A 681 -12.19 -34.01 -8.83
C SER A 681 -13.19 -33.90 -9.98
N GLU A 682 -12.73 -34.08 -11.20
CA GLU A 682 -13.60 -34.12 -12.39
C GLU A 682 -14.56 -35.33 -12.33
N GLU A 683 -14.05 -36.49 -11.85
CA GLU A 683 -14.83 -37.72 -11.74
C GLU A 683 -15.99 -37.60 -10.73
N ALA A 684 -15.72 -36.94 -9.59
CA ALA A 684 -16.72 -36.77 -8.54
C ALA A 684 -17.52 -35.45 -8.67
N GLY A 685 -17.08 -34.51 -9.50
CA GLY A 685 -17.70 -33.19 -9.71
C GLY A 685 -17.69 -32.31 -8.47
N LEU A 686 -16.72 -32.48 -7.56
CA LEU A 686 -16.65 -31.75 -6.29
C LEU A 686 -15.25 -31.27 -5.91
N THR A 687 -15.22 -30.23 -5.10
CA THR A 687 -13.99 -29.70 -4.48
C THR A 687 -13.81 -30.34 -3.11
N PHE A 688 -12.59 -30.75 -2.80
CA PHE A 688 -12.21 -31.32 -1.51
C PHE A 688 -10.91 -30.75 -0.98
N ASP A 689 -10.72 -30.85 0.35
CA ASP A 689 -9.47 -30.42 0.98
C ASP A 689 -8.35 -31.40 0.63
N ASN A 690 -7.23 -30.87 0.15
CA ASN A 690 -6.05 -31.66 -0.21
C ASN A 690 -5.37 -32.23 1.04
N LEU A 691 -5.26 -33.55 1.13
CA LEU A 691 -4.66 -34.23 2.25
C LEU A 691 -3.17 -33.90 2.38
N GLU A 692 -2.50 -33.80 1.27
CA GLU A 692 -1.08 -33.55 1.14
C GLU A 692 -0.75 -32.15 1.64
N ALA A 693 -1.51 -31.12 1.20
CA ALA A 693 -1.38 -29.76 1.71
C ALA A 693 -1.69 -29.66 3.20
N TYR A 694 -2.66 -30.47 3.68
CA TYR A 694 -2.94 -30.55 5.10
C TYR A 694 -1.76 -31.12 5.91
N LEU A 695 -1.08 -32.17 5.41
CA LEU A 695 0.11 -32.72 6.06
C LEU A 695 1.24 -31.66 6.10
N ALA A 696 1.46 -31.00 4.98
CA ALA A 696 2.44 -29.92 4.87
C ALA A 696 2.13 -28.78 5.86
N SER A 697 0.87 -28.33 5.94
CA SER A 697 0.47 -27.27 6.87
C SER A 697 0.61 -27.61 8.36
N ARG A 698 0.91 -28.86 8.71
CA ARG A 698 1.22 -29.23 10.11
C ARG A 698 2.63 -28.85 10.52
N LEU A 699 3.49 -28.55 9.56
CA LEU A 699 4.83 -28.02 9.80
C LEU A 699 4.84 -26.49 9.91
N THR A 700 3.89 -25.86 9.25
CA THR A 700 3.66 -24.42 9.26
C THR A 700 2.49 -24.06 10.21
N SER A 701 2.54 -24.54 11.46
CA SER A 701 1.53 -24.16 12.46
C SER A 701 1.52 -22.64 12.62
N PRO A 702 0.34 -22.00 12.74
CA PRO A 702 0.31 -20.59 13.05
C PRO A 702 1.16 -20.35 14.29
N ASP A 703 2.23 -19.62 14.16
CA ASP A 703 2.91 -19.06 15.29
C ASP A 703 2.21 -17.75 15.67
N TYR A 704 2.47 -17.28 16.85
CA TYR A 704 1.90 -16.03 17.34
C TYR A 704 2.98 -14.96 17.49
N ASP A 705 4.12 -15.12 16.83
CA ASP A 705 5.28 -14.26 17.03
C ASP A 705 5.00 -12.84 16.56
N GLU A 706 4.32 -12.67 15.42
CA GLU A 706 3.87 -11.35 14.96
C GLU A 706 2.82 -10.74 15.90
N GLU A 707 1.86 -11.53 16.40
CA GLU A 707 0.87 -11.05 17.37
C GLU A 707 1.52 -10.69 18.72
N ARG A 708 2.59 -11.37 19.15
CA ARG A 708 3.42 -10.99 20.31
C ARG A 708 4.16 -9.67 20.07
N ARG A 709 4.75 -9.51 18.89
CA ARG A 709 5.38 -8.25 18.51
C ARG A 709 4.36 -7.12 18.43
N LEU A 710 3.16 -7.40 17.93
CA LEU A 710 2.07 -6.43 17.90
C LEU A 710 1.64 -6.01 19.31
N LEU A 711 1.56 -6.98 20.25
CA LEU A 711 1.33 -6.70 21.65
C LEU A 711 2.44 -5.82 22.23
N TYR A 712 3.71 -6.19 21.99
CA TYR A 712 4.86 -5.39 22.42
C TYR A 712 4.83 -3.96 21.86
N VAL A 713 4.49 -3.78 20.59
CA VAL A 713 4.33 -2.46 19.98
C VAL A 713 3.26 -1.66 20.72
N ALA A 714 2.08 -2.22 20.94
CA ALA A 714 0.98 -1.53 21.62
C ALA A 714 1.40 -1.05 23.02
N LEU A 715 2.01 -1.92 23.82
CA LEU A 715 2.44 -1.60 25.19
C LEU A 715 3.54 -0.55 25.23
N THR A 716 4.45 -0.55 24.26
CA THR A 716 5.56 0.41 24.18
C THR A 716 5.17 1.77 23.60
N ARG A 717 3.90 1.99 23.25
CA ARG A 717 3.40 3.33 22.88
C ARG A 717 3.16 4.20 24.12
N ALA A 718 2.91 3.58 25.28
CA ALA A 718 2.65 4.30 26.52
C ALA A 718 3.92 4.94 27.10
N GLU A 719 3.81 6.19 27.54
CA GLU A 719 4.85 6.87 28.33
C GLU A 719 4.66 6.64 29.83
N ASN A 720 3.44 6.90 30.36
CA ASN A 720 3.14 6.95 31.77
C ASN A 720 2.08 5.96 32.23
N TYR A 721 0.92 5.94 31.57
CA TYR A 721 -0.24 5.15 32.00
C TYR A 721 -0.64 4.13 30.94
N LEU A 722 -0.92 2.91 31.39
CA LEU A 722 -1.31 1.81 30.51
C LEU A 722 -2.50 1.07 31.09
N PHE A 723 -3.58 1.00 30.31
CA PHE A 723 -4.82 0.31 30.66
C PHE A 723 -5.12 -0.80 29.66
N LEU A 724 -5.39 -2.01 30.16
CA LEU A 724 -5.75 -3.15 29.32
C LEU A 724 -7.20 -3.53 29.59
N SER A 725 -7.98 -3.81 28.54
CA SER A 725 -9.37 -4.22 28.71
C SER A 725 -9.78 -5.44 27.89
N ALA A 726 -10.78 -6.17 28.40
CA ALA A 726 -11.42 -7.28 27.73
C ALA A 726 -12.90 -7.38 28.13
N GLU A 727 -13.69 -8.06 27.29
CA GLU A 727 -15.07 -8.45 27.62
C GLU A 727 -15.06 -9.58 28.68
N ALA A 728 -15.83 -9.40 29.75
CA ALA A 728 -15.88 -10.34 30.86
C ALA A 728 -16.30 -11.75 30.41
N GLY A 729 -15.46 -12.76 30.71
CA GLY A 729 -15.65 -14.14 30.30
C GLY A 729 -15.20 -14.47 28.86
N ARG A 730 -14.62 -13.49 28.18
CA ARG A 730 -14.05 -13.66 26.83
C ARG A 730 -12.57 -13.27 26.74
N GLU A 731 -11.92 -13.09 27.87
CA GLU A 731 -10.52 -12.67 27.94
C GLU A 731 -9.64 -13.59 27.10
N SER A 732 -8.76 -12.98 26.32
CA SER A 732 -7.83 -13.72 25.48
C SER A 732 -6.71 -14.38 26.30
N ARG A 733 -5.97 -15.27 25.64
CA ARG A 733 -4.80 -15.86 26.25
C ARG A 733 -3.72 -14.81 26.58
N PHE A 734 -3.53 -13.85 25.70
CA PHE A 734 -2.60 -12.75 25.95
C PHE A 734 -2.99 -11.95 27.22
N PHE A 735 -4.26 -11.60 27.36
CA PHE A 735 -4.73 -10.88 28.52
C PHE A 735 -4.50 -11.66 29.82
N GLN A 736 -4.80 -12.96 29.82
CA GLN A 736 -4.69 -13.83 30.98
C GLN A 736 -3.25 -14.10 31.43
N GLU A 737 -2.28 -14.14 30.49
CA GLU A 737 -0.89 -14.51 30.76
C GLU A 737 0.01 -13.28 31.11
N LEU A 738 -0.52 -12.06 30.98
CA LEU A 738 0.19 -10.84 31.40
C LEU A 738 0.24 -10.61 32.90
N ASP A 739 -0.37 -11.52 33.66
CA ASP A 739 -0.26 -11.58 35.14
C ASP A 739 -0.77 -10.29 35.86
N LEU A 740 -1.86 -9.73 35.35
CA LEU A 740 -2.60 -8.62 35.96
C LEU A 740 -3.88 -9.15 36.64
N GLU A 741 -4.27 -8.51 37.75
CA GLU A 741 -5.53 -8.77 38.42
C GLU A 741 -6.58 -7.77 37.88
N PRO A 742 -7.51 -8.16 36.96
CA PRO A 742 -8.42 -7.22 36.35
C PRO A 742 -9.53 -6.79 37.32
N GLU A 743 -9.81 -5.50 37.37
CA GLU A 743 -10.99 -4.96 38.01
C GLU A 743 -12.24 -5.27 37.17
N THR A 744 -13.36 -5.61 37.82
CA THR A 744 -14.63 -5.78 37.10
C THR A 744 -15.41 -4.46 37.14
N LEU A 745 -15.64 -3.86 35.97
CA LEU A 745 -16.39 -2.61 35.85
C LEU A 745 -17.79 -2.87 35.30
N ASP A 746 -18.76 -2.17 35.89
CA ASP A 746 -20.14 -2.13 35.40
C ASP A 746 -20.61 -0.65 35.32
N PRO A 747 -20.09 0.09 34.34
CA PRO A 747 -20.31 1.52 34.24
C PRO A 747 -21.71 1.85 33.73
N ASP A 748 -22.36 2.77 34.41
CA ASP A 748 -23.58 3.41 33.97
C ASP A 748 -23.25 4.78 33.36
N LEU A 749 -23.11 4.84 32.06
CA LEU A 749 -22.80 6.07 31.32
C LEU A 749 -23.85 7.17 31.47
N SER A 750 -25.09 6.81 31.88
CA SER A 750 -26.17 7.79 32.14
C SER A 750 -25.90 8.65 33.39
N LYS A 751 -24.91 8.31 34.20
CA LYS A 751 -24.48 9.03 35.39
C LYS A 751 -23.21 9.85 35.20
N LEU A 752 -22.60 9.80 34.02
CA LEU A 752 -21.50 10.67 33.67
C LEU A 752 -22.07 12.07 33.42
N GLU A 753 -22.14 12.90 34.45
CA GLU A 753 -22.28 14.34 34.31
C GLU A 753 -20.97 14.87 33.73
N LEU A 754 -20.87 14.87 32.40
CA LEU A 754 -19.89 15.75 31.76
C LEU A 754 -20.28 17.15 32.21
N GLU A 755 -19.43 17.84 32.97
CA GLU A 755 -19.57 19.29 33.08
C GLU A 755 -19.59 19.78 31.64
N SER A 756 -20.79 20.12 31.16
CA SER A 756 -20.94 20.86 29.95
C SER A 756 -20.19 22.18 30.24
N GLY A 757 -18.90 22.19 29.97
CA GLY A 757 -18.20 23.42 29.74
C GLY A 757 -19.00 24.09 28.65
N GLY A 758 -19.87 25.03 29.11
CA GLY A 758 -20.65 25.84 28.21
C GLY A 758 -19.67 26.59 27.32
N THR A 759 -19.26 25.96 26.27
CA THR A 759 -18.99 26.66 25.04
C THR A 759 -20.35 27.24 24.72
N GLU A 760 -20.64 28.47 25.25
CA GLU A 760 -21.49 29.36 24.49
C GLU A 760 -21.13 29.10 23.05
N ALA A 761 -22.10 28.57 22.28
CA ALA A 761 -22.00 28.57 20.84
C ALA A 761 -21.67 30.00 20.51
N ARG A 762 -20.40 30.35 20.43
CA ARG A 762 -19.96 31.49 19.67
C ARG A 762 -20.57 31.19 18.32
N GLU A 763 -21.64 31.96 17.98
CA GLU A 763 -21.93 32.24 16.60
C GLU A 763 -20.57 32.64 16.03
N LEU A 764 -19.85 31.66 15.50
CA LEU A 764 -18.81 31.84 14.53
C LEU A 764 -19.58 32.60 13.46
N ALA A 765 -19.50 33.92 13.49
CA ALA A 765 -19.75 34.69 12.33
C ALA A 765 -18.82 34.10 11.29
N LEU A 766 -19.37 33.20 10.48
CA LEU A 766 -18.74 32.65 9.31
C LEU A 766 -18.31 33.90 8.54
N LYS A 767 -17.06 34.29 8.69
CA LYS A 767 -16.43 35.16 7.69
C LYS A 767 -16.69 34.40 6.41
N GLU A 768 -17.47 35.07 5.51
CA GLU A 768 -17.64 34.52 4.18
C GLU A 768 -16.26 34.03 3.74
N PRO A 769 -16.13 32.75 3.39
CA PRO A 769 -14.85 32.21 2.98
C PRO A 769 -14.36 33.07 1.85
N ALA A 770 -13.18 33.65 2.00
CA ALA A 770 -12.55 34.44 0.96
C ALA A 770 -12.53 33.59 -0.30
N GLY A 771 -13.39 33.87 -1.23
CA GLY A 771 -13.65 33.27 -2.52
C GLY A 771 -13.39 31.76 -2.59
N ARG A 772 -14.43 30.99 -2.88
CA ARG A 772 -14.32 29.54 -3.21
C ARG A 772 -13.07 29.31 -4.05
N ARG A 773 -12.19 28.40 -3.64
CA ARG A 773 -11.07 27.96 -4.50
C ARG A 773 -11.68 27.53 -5.83
N PRO A 774 -11.26 28.08 -6.98
CA PRO A 774 -11.81 27.70 -8.26
C PRO A 774 -11.57 26.20 -8.50
N SER A 775 -12.61 25.47 -8.91
CA SER A 775 -12.46 24.04 -9.25
C SER A 775 -11.53 23.91 -10.46
N LYS A 776 -10.55 23.00 -10.36
CA LYS A 776 -9.68 22.65 -11.50
C LYS A 776 -10.47 21.83 -12.51
N ARG A 777 -10.35 22.12 -13.80
CA ARG A 777 -10.94 21.33 -14.91
C ARG A 777 -9.88 21.10 -15.98
N SER A 778 -9.95 19.98 -16.69
CA SER A 778 -9.13 19.77 -17.88
C SER A 778 -9.56 20.70 -19.01
N VAL A 779 -8.61 21.22 -19.78
CA VAL A 779 -8.89 22.00 -20.99
C VAL A 779 -9.71 21.18 -21.99
N HIS A 780 -9.46 19.87 -22.08
CA HIS A 780 -10.26 18.97 -22.92
C HIS A 780 -11.73 18.90 -22.53
N SER A 781 -12.10 19.21 -21.28
CA SER A 781 -13.51 19.21 -20.83
C SER A 781 -14.30 20.42 -21.32
N VAL A 782 -13.65 21.45 -21.85
CA VAL A 782 -14.29 22.65 -22.41
C VAL A 782 -14.58 22.47 -23.90
N VAL A 783 -13.73 21.71 -24.56
CA VAL A 783 -13.82 21.44 -25.97
C VAL A 783 -14.65 20.16 -26.17
N GLN A 784 -15.93 20.29 -26.47
CA GLN A 784 -16.81 19.18 -26.78
C GLN A 784 -16.33 18.49 -28.06
N PHE A 785 -15.62 17.37 -27.91
CA PHE A 785 -15.40 16.46 -29.02
C PHE A 785 -16.67 15.64 -29.23
N GLU A 786 -17.61 16.14 -30.04
CA GLU A 786 -18.77 15.34 -30.43
C GLU A 786 -18.29 14.09 -31.15
N GLY A 787 -18.72 12.91 -30.61
CA GLY A 787 -18.31 11.60 -31.09
C GLY A 787 -18.73 11.35 -32.52
N THR A 788 -17.89 11.75 -33.48
CA THR A 788 -17.86 11.18 -34.79
C THR A 788 -16.94 9.97 -34.76
N GLU A 789 -17.47 8.79 -35.10
CA GLU A 789 -16.62 7.66 -35.48
C GLU A 789 -15.59 8.17 -36.50
N VAL A 790 -14.36 8.33 -36.11
CA VAL A 790 -13.26 8.74 -36.98
C VAL A 790 -12.96 7.59 -37.91
N THR A 791 -13.70 7.55 -39.00
CA THR A 791 -13.45 6.62 -40.10
C THR A 791 -12.20 7.08 -40.84
N GLY A 792 -11.02 6.64 -40.42
CA GLY A 792 -9.75 6.91 -41.09
C GLY A 792 -8.61 7.40 -40.23
N GLY A 793 -8.80 7.62 -38.92
CA GLY A 793 -7.75 8.00 -37.96
C GLY A 793 -6.84 6.80 -37.63
N ARG A 794 -5.58 7.09 -37.30
CA ARG A 794 -4.58 6.09 -36.90
C ARG A 794 -4.66 5.71 -35.42
N GLY A 795 -5.65 6.25 -34.72
CA GLY A 795 -5.92 6.04 -33.29
C GLY A 795 -5.02 6.84 -32.34
N PRO A 796 -5.40 6.93 -31.04
CA PRO A 796 -4.66 7.67 -30.02
C PRO A 796 -3.20 7.25 -29.90
N GLU A 797 -2.92 5.95 -29.93
CA GLU A 797 -1.54 5.40 -29.84
C GLU A 797 -0.58 5.95 -30.91
N PHE A 798 -1.10 6.36 -32.07
CA PHE A 798 -0.26 6.96 -33.09
C PHE A 798 -0.01 8.44 -32.80
N GLY A 799 -0.95 9.12 -32.20
CA GLY A 799 -0.78 10.48 -31.70
C GLY A 799 0.34 10.54 -30.68
N ASP A 800 0.27 9.68 -29.64
CA ASP A 800 1.26 9.60 -28.59
C ASP A 800 2.68 9.39 -29.10
N ILE A 801 2.88 8.49 -30.08
CA ILE A 801 4.21 8.26 -30.70
C ILE A 801 4.76 9.52 -31.39
N ILE A 802 3.91 10.37 -31.92
CA ILE A 802 4.33 11.60 -32.61
C ILE A 802 4.58 12.72 -31.61
N HIS A 803 3.76 12.84 -30.55
CA HIS A 803 3.98 13.80 -29.47
C HIS A 803 5.29 13.51 -28.72
N GLU A 804 5.51 12.27 -28.29
CA GLU A 804 6.79 11.83 -27.67
C GLU A 804 8.01 12.11 -28.58
N PHE A 805 7.86 11.87 -29.88
CA PHE A 805 8.90 12.18 -30.83
C PHE A 805 9.16 13.70 -30.93
N GLY A 806 8.11 14.53 -30.91
CA GLY A 806 8.19 15.97 -30.94
C GLY A 806 8.92 16.52 -29.71
N GLU A 807 8.59 15.99 -28.54
CA GLU A 807 9.24 16.33 -27.27
C GLU A 807 10.75 16.04 -27.31
N LYS A 808 11.15 14.85 -27.75
CA LYS A 808 12.57 14.47 -27.87
C LYS A 808 13.34 15.34 -28.83
N VAL A 809 12.72 15.75 -29.94
CA VAL A 809 13.32 16.70 -30.90
C VAL A 809 13.47 18.08 -30.28
N ALA A 810 12.47 18.56 -29.56
CA ALA A 810 12.48 19.88 -28.93
C ALA A 810 13.51 19.98 -27.79
N ARG A 811 13.80 18.84 -27.11
CA ARG A 811 14.86 18.73 -26.08
C ARG A 811 16.26 18.51 -26.64
N ASP A 812 16.43 18.48 -27.95
CA ASP A 812 17.74 18.27 -28.65
C ASP A 812 18.42 16.92 -28.27
N GLU A 813 17.65 15.84 -28.14
CA GLU A 813 18.14 14.50 -27.78
C GLU A 813 18.97 13.80 -28.91
N GLY A 814 19.51 14.56 -29.84
CA GLY A 814 20.44 14.06 -30.87
C GLY A 814 19.78 13.18 -31.94
N LEU A 815 18.48 13.34 -32.17
CA LEU A 815 17.72 12.58 -33.16
C LEU A 815 18.00 13.12 -34.57
N GLU A 816 18.46 12.27 -35.46
CA GLU A 816 18.80 12.62 -36.86
C GLU A 816 18.06 11.70 -37.87
N PRO A 817 17.59 12.25 -39.00
CA PRO A 817 17.04 11.41 -40.10
C PRO A 817 18.12 10.54 -40.74
N PRO A 818 17.77 9.35 -41.29
CA PRO A 818 16.40 8.91 -41.59
C PRO A 818 15.72 8.15 -40.45
N PHE A 819 14.50 8.57 -40.10
CA PHE A 819 13.71 7.88 -39.07
C PHE A 819 13.11 6.57 -39.58
N LYS A 820 12.99 5.56 -38.68
CA LYS A 820 12.44 4.22 -38.96
C LYS A 820 11.12 4.00 -38.23
N GLY A 821 10.33 3.01 -38.67
CA GLY A 821 9.10 2.59 -37.99
C GLY A 821 7.83 3.33 -38.42
N LYS A 822 6.78 3.23 -37.58
CA LYS A 822 5.48 3.88 -37.81
C LYS A 822 5.65 5.42 -37.81
N GLY A 823 4.89 6.13 -38.68
CA GLY A 823 4.90 7.58 -38.70
C GLY A 823 6.15 8.23 -39.34
N ARG A 824 6.95 7.52 -40.14
CA ARG A 824 8.19 8.07 -40.72
C ARG A 824 8.03 9.43 -41.42
N LYS A 825 6.91 9.67 -42.12
CA LYS A 825 6.65 10.94 -42.81
C LYS A 825 6.31 12.03 -41.77
N ASP A 826 5.48 11.70 -40.81
CA ASP A 826 5.03 12.60 -39.74
C ASP A 826 6.26 13.03 -38.90
N LYS A 827 7.09 12.10 -38.47
CA LYS A 827 8.33 12.36 -37.73
C LYS A 827 9.31 13.24 -38.52
N LEU A 828 9.45 13.03 -39.84
CA LEU A 828 10.33 13.86 -40.67
C LEU A 828 9.80 15.29 -40.81
N ASN A 829 8.50 15.45 -40.95
CA ASN A 829 7.86 16.77 -41.06
C ASN A 829 7.96 17.51 -39.74
N LEU A 830 7.66 16.83 -38.63
CA LEU A 830 7.74 17.42 -37.29
C LEU A 830 9.17 17.81 -36.92
N TYR A 831 10.15 16.94 -37.21
CA TYR A 831 11.57 17.25 -37.04
C TYR A 831 11.99 18.51 -37.79
N ARG A 832 11.59 18.65 -39.05
CA ARG A 832 11.94 19.84 -39.87
C ARG A 832 11.26 21.10 -39.34
N PHE A 833 10.02 20.95 -38.85
CA PHE A 833 9.26 22.05 -38.29
C PHE A 833 9.91 22.56 -37.01
N ILE A 834 10.14 21.69 -36.03
CA ILE A 834 10.77 22.06 -34.75
C ILE A 834 12.12 22.70 -34.96
N ASN A 835 12.98 22.12 -35.82
CA ASN A 835 14.31 22.69 -36.14
C ASN A 835 14.25 23.97 -37.02
N SER A 836 13.08 24.41 -37.42
CA SER A 836 12.90 25.70 -38.12
C SER A 836 12.47 26.84 -37.19
N LEU A 837 12.21 26.51 -35.90
CA LEU A 837 11.83 27.49 -34.89
C LEU A 837 13.08 28.19 -34.31
N ASP A 838 13.00 29.52 -34.11
CA ASP A 838 14.15 30.37 -33.73
C ASP A 838 14.19 30.75 -32.24
N GLY A 839 13.15 30.33 -31.44
CA GLY A 839 13.00 30.68 -30.03
C GLY A 839 13.54 29.61 -29.05
N GLU A 840 13.38 29.90 -27.76
CA GLU A 840 13.55 28.86 -26.73
C GLU A 840 12.32 27.95 -26.74
N LEU A 841 12.56 26.64 -26.76
CA LEU A 841 11.54 25.61 -26.90
C LEU A 841 11.24 24.97 -25.54
N TYR A 842 9.96 24.97 -25.17
CA TYR A 842 9.46 24.32 -23.94
C TYR A 842 8.41 23.27 -24.34
N PRO A 843 8.78 21.98 -24.44
CA PRO A 843 7.85 20.90 -24.75
C PRO A 843 7.04 20.50 -23.53
N GLU A 844 5.82 20.00 -23.75
CA GLU A 844 4.89 19.45 -22.75
C GLU A 844 4.69 20.36 -21.53
N MET A 845 4.46 21.66 -21.81
CA MET A 845 4.34 22.66 -20.76
C MET A 845 2.95 22.61 -20.12
N GLU A 846 2.88 22.24 -18.84
CA GLU A 846 1.63 22.31 -18.07
C GLU A 846 1.17 23.74 -17.84
N VAL A 847 -0.12 24.00 -18.09
CA VAL A 847 -0.74 25.32 -17.92
C VAL A 847 -2.01 25.25 -17.09
N LEU A 848 -2.23 26.30 -16.29
CA LEU A 848 -3.44 26.52 -15.53
C LEU A 848 -4.12 27.81 -16.06
N VAL A 849 -5.30 27.66 -16.67
CA VAL A 849 -6.04 28.77 -17.27
C VAL A 849 -7.22 29.13 -16.39
N PRO A 850 -7.20 30.29 -15.72
CA PRO A 850 -8.39 30.80 -15.05
C PRO A 850 -9.41 31.31 -16.08
N HIS A 851 -10.53 30.65 -16.23
CA HIS A 851 -11.58 31.04 -17.17
C HIS A 851 -12.93 31.21 -16.47
N TYR A 852 -13.77 32.14 -16.94
CA TYR A 852 -15.12 32.38 -16.42
C TYR A 852 -16.15 31.76 -17.34
N HIS A 853 -16.90 30.80 -16.86
CA HIS A 853 -18.02 30.20 -17.55
C HIS A 853 -19.29 30.38 -16.73
N GLU A 854 -20.36 30.95 -17.33
CA GLU A 854 -21.64 31.26 -16.67
C GLU A 854 -21.53 32.02 -15.33
N GLY A 855 -20.52 32.91 -15.21
CA GLY A 855 -20.32 33.73 -14.02
C GLY A 855 -19.55 33.02 -12.88
N LYS A 856 -19.13 31.79 -13.07
CA LYS A 856 -18.27 31.04 -12.13
C LYS A 856 -16.84 31.01 -12.67
N LYS A 857 -15.86 31.15 -11.77
CA LYS A 857 -14.44 31.04 -12.09
C LYS A 857 -14.02 29.58 -12.01
N TYR A 858 -13.44 29.05 -13.08
CA TYR A 858 -12.82 27.73 -13.16
C TYR A 858 -11.34 27.90 -13.42
N VAL A 859 -10.56 26.90 -13.05
CA VAL A 859 -9.16 26.77 -13.45
C VAL A 859 -9.04 25.52 -14.30
N TYR A 860 -8.74 25.71 -15.57
CA TYR A 860 -8.52 24.62 -16.50
C TYR A 860 -7.06 24.20 -16.47
N HIS A 861 -6.80 22.89 -16.43
CA HIS A 861 -5.47 22.30 -16.50
C HIS A 861 -5.29 21.62 -17.85
N GLY A 862 -4.17 21.86 -18.50
CA GLY A 862 -3.82 21.23 -19.77
C GLY A 862 -2.32 21.27 -20.00
N SER A 863 -1.85 20.53 -21.00
CA SER A 863 -0.46 20.56 -21.48
C SER A 863 -0.41 21.16 -22.88
N ILE A 864 0.55 22.04 -23.10
CA ILE A 864 0.88 22.59 -24.43
C ILE A 864 1.97 21.70 -25.02
N ASP A 865 1.76 21.13 -26.21
CA ASP A 865 2.72 20.21 -26.83
C ASP A 865 4.08 20.85 -27.04
N LEU A 866 4.12 22.13 -27.49
CA LEU A 866 5.34 22.91 -27.61
C LEU A 866 5.07 24.41 -27.48
N LEU A 867 5.84 25.08 -26.63
CA LEU A 867 5.87 26.53 -26.57
C LEU A 867 7.19 27.01 -27.16
N ASN A 868 7.12 27.90 -28.19
CA ASN A 868 8.27 28.53 -28.79
C ASN A 868 8.33 29.98 -28.35
N VAL A 869 9.33 30.38 -27.55
CA VAL A 869 9.46 31.69 -26.95
C VAL A 869 10.54 32.49 -27.66
N GLU A 870 10.14 33.40 -28.52
CA GLU A 870 11.04 34.35 -29.17
C GLU A 870 11.09 35.72 -28.43
N ARG A 871 11.90 36.62 -28.93
CA ARG A 871 12.10 37.94 -28.29
C ARG A 871 10.82 38.76 -28.21
N GLU A 872 9.99 38.79 -29.24
CA GLU A 872 8.80 39.65 -29.35
C GLU A 872 7.47 38.89 -29.45
N ARG A 873 7.55 37.56 -29.65
CA ARG A 873 6.36 36.70 -29.77
C ARG A 873 6.54 35.36 -29.08
N VAL A 874 5.42 34.72 -28.76
CA VAL A 874 5.33 33.37 -28.24
C VAL A 874 4.38 32.60 -29.14
N GLU A 875 4.79 31.42 -29.61
CA GLU A 875 3.92 30.55 -30.37
C GLU A 875 3.52 29.38 -29.45
N VAL A 876 2.23 29.19 -29.28
CA VAL A 876 1.61 28.04 -28.61
C VAL A 876 1.26 27.01 -29.68
N ILE A 877 1.96 25.89 -29.71
CA ILE A 877 1.94 24.95 -30.80
C ILE A 877 1.36 23.62 -30.33
N ASP A 878 0.43 23.07 -31.09
CA ASP A 878 -0.23 21.79 -30.83
C ASP A 878 -0.09 20.90 -32.07
N TYR A 879 0.33 19.63 -31.87
CA TYR A 879 0.58 18.71 -32.96
C TYR A 879 -0.66 17.87 -33.26
N LYS A 880 -1.04 17.78 -34.52
CA LYS A 880 -2.17 16.94 -34.96
C LYS A 880 -1.77 15.93 -36.01
N THR A 881 -2.18 14.67 -35.78
CA THR A 881 -1.88 13.53 -36.67
C THR A 881 -3.05 13.16 -37.56
N ASP A 882 -4.15 13.89 -37.48
CA ASP A 882 -5.38 13.65 -38.24
C ASP A 882 -5.18 13.74 -39.73
N VAL A 883 -5.96 12.95 -40.44
CA VAL A 883 -5.91 12.89 -41.92
C VAL A 883 -6.88 13.89 -42.56
N ASP A 884 -7.91 14.30 -41.83
CA ASP A 884 -8.87 15.33 -42.24
C ASP A 884 -8.95 16.46 -41.19
N ARG A 885 -9.57 17.55 -41.55
CA ARG A 885 -9.70 18.74 -40.73
C ARG A 885 -11.08 18.88 -40.08
N SER A 886 -11.82 17.82 -39.93
CA SER A 886 -13.19 17.84 -39.39
C SER A 886 -13.23 18.33 -37.92
N LEU A 887 -12.13 18.24 -37.17
CA LEU A 887 -12.03 18.67 -35.79
C LEU A 887 -11.29 20.02 -35.61
N GLN A 888 -10.97 20.72 -36.68
CA GLN A 888 -10.19 21.97 -36.62
C GLN A 888 -10.82 23.01 -35.70
N ASP A 889 -12.13 23.25 -35.78
CA ASP A 889 -12.83 24.21 -34.92
C ASP A 889 -12.71 23.90 -33.41
N GLN A 890 -12.54 22.63 -33.09
CA GLN A 890 -12.36 22.17 -31.70
C GLN A 890 -10.91 22.36 -31.23
N TYR A 891 -9.95 22.09 -32.11
CA TYR A 891 -8.54 22.37 -31.81
C TYR A 891 -8.27 23.87 -31.69
N GLU A 892 -8.93 24.70 -32.48
CA GLU A 892 -8.85 26.18 -32.36
C GLU A 892 -9.29 26.65 -30.97
N LYS A 893 -10.42 26.13 -30.45
CA LYS A 893 -10.91 26.48 -29.11
C LYS A 893 -9.97 26.01 -28.00
N GLN A 894 -9.34 24.84 -28.14
CA GLN A 894 -8.33 24.34 -27.20
C GLN A 894 -7.12 25.28 -27.16
N LEU A 895 -6.62 25.65 -28.31
CA LEU A 895 -5.46 26.52 -28.45
C LEU A 895 -5.73 27.95 -28.02
N GLU A 896 -6.98 28.48 -28.19
CA GLU A 896 -7.36 29.79 -27.65
C GLU A 896 -7.18 29.86 -26.13
N LEU A 897 -7.56 28.77 -25.40
CA LEU A 897 -7.37 28.69 -23.95
C LEU A 897 -5.89 28.60 -23.57
N TYR A 898 -5.11 27.88 -24.34
CA TYR A 898 -3.67 27.81 -24.10
C TYR A 898 -2.95 29.11 -24.41
N ALA A 899 -3.39 29.83 -25.44
CA ALA A 899 -2.87 31.14 -25.78
C ALA A 899 -3.25 32.21 -24.71
N GLU A 900 -4.44 32.08 -24.12
CA GLU A 900 -4.85 32.94 -22.97
C GLU A 900 -3.92 32.72 -21.76
N ALA A 901 -3.57 31.43 -21.46
CA ALA A 901 -2.62 31.12 -20.39
C ALA A 901 -1.22 31.65 -20.68
N ALA A 902 -0.71 31.42 -21.88
CA ALA A 902 0.59 31.94 -22.31
C ALA A 902 0.62 33.47 -22.31
N GLY A 903 -0.45 34.12 -22.76
CA GLY A 903 -0.58 35.58 -22.76
C GLY A 903 -0.62 36.22 -21.38
N SER A 904 -1.15 35.51 -20.39
CA SER A 904 -1.09 35.97 -18.99
C SER A 904 0.31 35.92 -18.39
N HIS A 905 1.13 34.99 -18.84
CA HIS A 905 2.52 34.83 -18.40
C HIS A 905 3.50 35.73 -19.20
N TYR A 906 3.32 35.82 -20.50
CA TYR A 906 4.16 36.61 -21.40
C TYR A 906 3.44 37.90 -21.87
N SER A 907 2.98 38.69 -20.89
CA SER A 907 2.14 39.90 -21.16
C SER A 907 2.80 40.98 -22.00
N ASP A 908 4.10 40.94 -22.19
CA ASP A 908 4.92 41.87 -22.99
C ASP A 908 5.20 41.34 -24.42
N LYS A 909 4.72 40.15 -24.76
CA LYS A 909 4.93 39.53 -26.06
C LYS A 909 3.62 39.27 -26.80
N LYS A 910 3.68 39.19 -28.12
CA LYS A 910 2.54 38.77 -28.92
C LYS A 910 2.43 37.23 -28.85
N VAL A 911 1.27 36.74 -28.42
CA VAL A 911 1.00 35.27 -28.41
C VAL A 911 0.26 34.87 -29.66
N GLU A 912 0.71 33.82 -30.32
CA GLU A 912 0.13 33.24 -31.54
C GLU A 912 -0.16 31.76 -31.29
N ALA A 913 -1.37 31.31 -31.60
CA ALA A 913 -1.75 29.89 -31.55
C ALA A 913 -1.46 29.19 -32.89
N VAL A 914 -0.93 27.98 -32.82
CA VAL A 914 -0.47 27.26 -34.03
C VAL A 914 -0.89 25.81 -33.97
N ILE A 915 -1.58 25.34 -35.00
CA ILE A 915 -1.75 23.88 -35.22
C ILE A 915 -0.72 23.43 -36.23
N PHE A 916 0.02 22.36 -35.92
CA PHE A 916 0.92 21.71 -36.85
C PHE A 916 0.43 20.33 -37.26
N TYR A 917 -0.04 20.19 -38.51
CA TYR A 917 -0.48 18.92 -39.08
C TYR A 917 0.73 18.10 -39.55
N THR A 918 1.13 17.12 -38.72
CA THR A 918 2.39 16.36 -38.88
C THR A 918 2.42 15.59 -40.20
N ARG A 919 1.28 15.05 -40.64
CA ARG A 919 1.15 14.28 -41.89
C ARG A 919 1.43 15.10 -43.14
N GLU A 920 0.92 16.29 -43.17
CA GLU A 920 1.02 17.21 -44.30
C GLU A 920 2.27 18.05 -44.23
N GLY A 921 2.77 18.30 -43.03
CA GLY A 921 3.87 19.21 -42.75
C GLY A 921 3.42 20.67 -42.87
N GLU A 922 2.15 20.96 -42.56
CA GLU A 922 1.54 22.27 -42.70
C GLU A 922 1.32 22.94 -41.35
N LYS A 923 1.71 24.18 -41.27
CA LYS A 923 1.52 25.09 -40.13
C LYS A 923 0.29 25.97 -40.40
N VAL A 924 -0.69 25.94 -39.50
CA VAL A 924 -1.88 26.81 -39.50
C VAL A 924 -1.78 27.74 -38.29
N VAL A 925 -1.78 29.04 -38.52
CA VAL A 925 -1.81 30.07 -37.46
C VAL A 925 -3.27 30.45 -37.25
N ILE A 926 -3.72 30.45 -36.00
CA ILE A 926 -5.09 30.74 -35.56
C ILE A 926 -5.19 32.19 -35.11
#